data_52b6dbc829e3f614e6f5fb4a5eb9a840
#
_entry.id   52b6dbc829e3f614e6f5fb4a5eb9a840
#
_cell.length_a   1.000
_cell.length_b   1.000
_cell.length_c   1.000
_cell.angle_alpha   90.00
_cell.angle_beta   90.00
_cell.angle_gamma   90.00
#
_symmetry.space_group_name_H-M   'P 1'
#
loop_
_entity.id
_entity.type
_entity.pdbx_description
1 polymer ?
#
loop_
_entity_poly.entity_id
_entity_poly.type
_entity_poly.pdbx_seq_one_letter_code
_entity_poly.pdbx_strand_id
1 'polypeptide(L)'
;MKYIIVIWTLLSSVSVFAQTVVLRWESNSGTGQITVVNGELEKIKSKGGKIQKDRFDLSSAANKELWLTVGKARNEIGPKATVVNVLMDNEKSFSFFLRDVSSEYPIYIPDYGVTVLPEGDNRSYTQVEHDVLSRKRLTKIEKIEEEPEMSFQSAALSVRKMNVPIWLGLGRDIRIFEVEDELETNSLECKALRPRYSGTPVTLPESNNQGVFYRYAIGRGVGVRNNVKRSLEEGVLPIYHSEMRDDDIKYHSITFASLSGAELSEENVVGTDYFISDKYSPGRVFTNEQKVILEKKLANQLMDMQEVVLCSKTCAENVGNVPRYAWLKTPQPGDGNWKYVFDVNTGFSAFSKDRVFCVSKVNDKPIPNEEMAVLLQPGEKVDFEFYLFHTPVTWEKAEMLADVSFDSKYRECKSYWKSKLDRAAQIEVPENRINNMIKSGLLHLDLITFGQQPNGPLAANVGIYSPIGTESAPIMQFYMSMGWEDEAKRALTYFLETQQENGLIANYSGYMVETGAVLWSIGEYYRYTKDKKWLMEIMPKIKKSCNYLIDWRNNNKKEELKGRGYGMIDGKVADPEDNFHQFMLNGYAYMGLSRIGEVLKSLNIIEADFYRKEADNWKKDIRSSLIVSMSLSPVVPLGDGTWCPTAPPWAEGNGPRALYQDLGTFWSHGTFTIADGLLGPLYLIYCEILEPSEAIAKMLYHYHSELFYQGNSGFSQPYYSTHNWYQAKMGLTKPFLNTYYTTMAATADRETYSFWEHLYKMTPHKTHEEANFLMDTRRMLYMENKDTLEIFKVIPRNWLEDGKKISLHNVRSYFGELEVSAVSSISSGVIEANVECHSDKMPICVKIRLPHPENKVPTKVEGGCYDEKRETVIIKPFDGKSVVRLTF
;
A
#
# COMPACT_ATOMS: atom_id res chain seq x y z
N MET A 1 -18.55 49.32 -41.84
CA MET A 1 -19.00 47.92 -41.98
C MET A 1 -19.37 47.40 -40.62
N LYS A 2 -20.65 47.25 -40.36
CA LYS A 2 -21.15 46.70 -39.07
C LYS A 2 -21.24 45.17 -39.24
N TYR A 3 -20.50 44.42 -38.44
CA TYR A 3 -20.67 42.97 -38.35
C TYR A 3 -21.81 42.67 -37.35
N ILE A 4 -22.86 42.07 -37.85
CA ILE A 4 -23.93 41.50 -37.05
C ILE A 4 -23.48 40.06 -36.67
N ILE A 5 -23.18 39.87 -35.38
CA ILE A 5 -22.94 38.55 -34.80
C ILE A 5 -24.31 37.96 -34.48
N VAL A 6 -24.73 36.94 -35.23
CA VAL A 6 -25.92 36.15 -34.92
C VAL A 6 -25.48 35.07 -33.92
N ILE A 7 -25.85 35.25 -32.65
CA ILE A 7 -25.70 34.21 -31.61
C ILE A 7 -26.82 33.18 -31.83
N TRP A 8 -26.49 32.03 -32.35
CA TRP A 8 -27.32 30.85 -32.31
C TRP A 8 -27.28 30.26 -30.89
N THR A 9 -28.26 30.57 -30.09
CA THR A 9 -28.57 29.85 -28.86
C THR A 9 -29.15 28.47 -29.28
N LEU A 10 -28.33 27.45 -29.25
CA LEU A 10 -28.80 26.07 -29.24
C LEU A 10 -29.51 25.81 -27.90
N LEU A 11 -30.82 26.06 -27.88
CA LEU A 11 -31.70 25.45 -26.91
C LEU A 11 -31.71 23.95 -27.19
N SER A 12 -30.88 23.19 -26.48
CA SER A 12 -31.06 21.77 -26.36
C SER A 12 -32.39 21.55 -25.62
N SER A 13 -33.45 21.30 -26.35
CA SER A 13 -34.73 20.84 -25.81
C SER A 13 -34.45 19.51 -25.14
N VAL A 14 -34.39 19.51 -23.81
CA VAL A 14 -34.44 18.25 -23.04
C VAL A 14 -35.80 17.63 -23.35
N SER A 15 -35.79 16.63 -24.17
CA SER A 15 -37.00 15.86 -24.50
C SER A 15 -37.38 15.01 -23.29
N VAL A 16 -38.38 15.42 -22.60
CA VAL A 16 -38.98 14.72 -21.46
C VAL A 16 -39.96 13.69 -22.00
N PHE A 17 -39.63 12.42 -21.87
CA PHE A 17 -40.45 11.30 -22.39
C PHE A 17 -41.07 10.48 -21.27
N ALA A 18 -42.15 9.79 -21.54
CA ALA A 18 -42.58 8.63 -20.78
C ALA A 18 -41.89 7.39 -21.36
N GLN A 19 -41.19 6.62 -20.54
CA GLN A 19 -40.53 5.39 -20.92
C GLN A 19 -41.07 4.23 -20.08
N THR A 20 -41.40 3.13 -20.74
CA THR A 20 -41.85 1.89 -20.07
C THR A 20 -40.74 0.86 -20.10
N VAL A 21 -40.48 0.23 -18.95
CA VAL A 21 -39.53 -0.87 -18.78
C VAL A 21 -40.23 -2.07 -18.13
N VAL A 22 -39.71 -3.26 -18.38
CA VAL A 22 -40.23 -4.52 -17.85
C VAL A 22 -39.17 -5.21 -17.01
N LEU A 23 -39.46 -5.48 -15.74
CA LEU A 23 -38.65 -6.30 -14.87
C LEU A 23 -39.18 -7.73 -14.87
N ARG A 24 -38.28 -8.71 -14.98
CA ARG A 24 -38.61 -10.14 -14.90
C ARG A 24 -37.69 -10.87 -13.95
N TRP A 25 -38.27 -11.61 -13.02
CA TRP A 25 -37.52 -12.42 -12.06
C TRP A 25 -37.57 -13.91 -12.46
N GLU A 26 -36.52 -14.63 -12.16
CA GLU A 26 -36.40 -16.07 -12.34
C GLU A 26 -37.42 -16.85 -11.54
N SER A 27 -37.51 -16.54 -10.24
CA SER A 27 -38.36 -17.23 -9.28
C SER A 27 -39.01 -16.24 -8.31
N ASN A 28 -39.07 -16.52 -7.03
CA ASN A 28 -39.72 -15.68 -6.04
C ASN A 28 -39.17 -14.25 -5.96
N SER A 29 -39.90 -13.31 -6.57
CA SER A 29 -39.58 -11.88 -6.46
C SER A 29 -40.02 -11.25 -5.13
N GLY A 30 -41.02 -11.81 -4.48
CA GLY A 30 -41.52 -11.27 -3.21
C GLY A 30 -42.28 -9.95 -3.33
N THR A 31 -42.12 -9.10 -2.33
CA THR A 31 -42.77 -7.80 -2.17
C THR A 31 -41.74 -6.68 -2.22
N GLY A 32 -42.15 -5.48 -2.64
CA GLY A 32 -41.23 -4.34 -2.69
C GLY A 32 -41.93 -3.03 -3.06
N GLN A 33 -41.13 -1.98 -3.24
CA GLN A 33 -41.55 -0.64 -3.59
C GLN A 33 -40.67 -0.09 -4.73
N ILE A 34 -41.27 0.68 -5.62
CA ILE A 34 -40.57 1.41 -6.67
C ILE A 34 -40.50 2.89 -6.32
N THR A 35 -39.28 3.45 -6.36
CA THR A 35 -39.11 4.90 -6.31
C THR A 35 -38.33 5.38 -7.53
N VAL A 36 -38.53 6.64 -7.94
CA VAL A 36 -37.88 7.21 -9.11
C VAL A 36 -37.24 8.53 -8.71
N VAL A 37 -35.98 8.69 -9.07
CA VAL A 37 -35.21 9.93 -8.89
C VAL A 37 -35.09 10.63 -10.25
N ASN A 38 -35.26 11.92 -10.30
CA ASN A 38 -35.23 12.74 -11.53
C ASN A 38 -36.24 12.28 -12.60
N GLY A 39 -37.42 11.84 -12.18
CA GLY A 39 -38.53 11.40 -13.01
C GLY A 39 -39.78 11.18 -12.17
N GLU A 40 -40.86 10.76 -12.75
CA GLU A 40 -42.12 10.46 -12.07
C GLU A 40 -42.58 9.02 -12.38
N LEU A 41 -42.95 8.27 -11.36
CA LEU A 41 -43.56 6.97 -11.53
C LEU A 41 -45.01 7.15 -11.91
N GLU A 42 -45.37 6.99 -13.19
CA GLU A 42 -46.73 7.18 -13.67
C GLU A 42 -47.59 5.93 -13.48
N LYS A 43 -46.97 4.76 -13.70
CA LYS A 43 -47.76 3.51 -13.68
C LYS A 43 -46.93 2.29 -13.33
N ILE A 44 -47.49 1.40 -12.51
CA ILE A 44 -47.02 0.05 -12.28
C ILE A 44 -48.12 -0.94 -12.72
N LYS A 45 -47.70 -2.00 -13.42
CA LYS A 45 -48.60 -3.09 -13.81
C LYS A 45 -47.95 -4.44 -13.56
N SER A 46 -48.77 -5.47 -13.24
CA SER A 46 -48.35 -6.87 -13.20
C SER A 46 -49.48 -7.77 -13.65
N LYS A 47 -49.15 -8.91 -14.27
CA LYS A 47 -50.12 -9.96 -14.56
C LYS A 47 -50.19 -10.92 -13.38
N GLY A 48 -51.22 -10.77 -12.53
CA GLY A 48 -51.48 -11.64 -11.38
C GLY A 48 -50.81 -11.23 -10.07
N GLY A 49 -49.99 -10.16 -10.06
CA GLY A 49 -49.50 -9.54 -8.81
C GLY A 49 -50.43 -8.48 -8.27
N LYS A 50 -50.29 -8.15 -6.98
CA LYS A 50 -51.02 -7.05 -6.33
C LYS A 50 -50.21 -5.77 -6.41
N ILE A 51 -50.85 -4.68 -6.87
CA ILE A 51 -50.26 -3.36 -6.95
C ILE A 51 -51.03 -2.40 -6.08
N GLN A 52 -50.32 -1.65 -5.21
CA GLN A 52 -50.85 -0.59 -4.38
C GLN A 52 -49.98 0.65 -4.46
N LYS A 53 -50.34 1.62 -5.28
CA LYS A 53 -49.57 2.81 -5.62
C LYS A 53 -48.19 2.42 -6.18
N ASP A 54 -47.17 2.65 -5.39
CA ASP A 54 -45.75 2.40 -5.67
C ASP A 54 -45.24 1.05 -5.11
N ARG A 55 -46.10 0.31 -4.37
CA ARG A 55 -45.76 -1.03 -3.83
C ARG A 55 -46.35 -2.15 -4.70
N PHE A 56 -45.62 -3.24 -4.73
CA PHE A 56 -46.01 -4.45 -5.47
C PHE A 56 -45.82 -5.69 -4.60
N ASP A 57 -46.67 -6.71 -4.89
CA ASP A 57 -46.54 -8.04 -4.34
C ASP A 57 -46.73 -9.06 -5.49
N LEU A 58 -45.63 -9.72 -5.82
CA LEU A 58 -45.58 -10.75 -6.86
C LEU A 58 -45.54 -12.18 -6.29
N SER A 59 -45.70 -12.37 -4.98
CA SER A 59 -45.54 -13.68 -4.35
C SER A 59 -46.50 -14.74 -4.93
N SER A 60 -47.72 -14.35 -5.25
CA SER A 60 -48.77 -15.23 -5.81
C SER A 60 -48.83 -15.18 -7.34
N ALA A 61 -48.10 -14.34 -8.02
CA ALA A 61 -48.16 -14.21 -9.48
C ALA A 61 -47.50 -15.42 -10.17
N ALA A 62 -48.19 -15.96 -11.20
CA ALA A 62 -47.65 -17.06 -12.01
C ALA A 62 -46.41 -16.59 -12.82
N ASN A 63 -46.50 -15.40 -13.39
CA ASN A 63 -45.38 -14.72 -14.06
C ASN A 63 -44.84 -13.62 -13.15
N LYS A 64 -43.59 -13.68 -12.84
CA LYS A 64 -42.89 -12.69 -11.97
C LYS A 64 -42.47 -11.47 -12.82
N GLU A 65 -43.43 -10.71 -13.31
CA GLU A 65 -43.20 -9.58 -14.21
C GLU A 65 -43.83 -8.30 -13.67
N LEU A 66 -43.09 -7.19 -13.83
CA LEU A 66 -43.52 -5.84 -13.43
C LEU A 66 -43.23 -4.85 -14.56
N TRP A 67 -44.24 -4.15 -15.05
CA TRP A 67 -44.12 -3.06 -15.99
C TRP A 67 -44.15 -1.72 -15.27
N LEU A 68 -43.13 -0.90 -15.54
CA LEU A 68 -42.97 0.43 -14.95
C LEU A 68 -43.05 1.47 -16.06
N THR A 69 -43.96 2.41 -15.99
CA THR A 69 -43.98 3.58 -16.86
C THR A 69 -43.48 4.77 -16.05
N VAL A 70 -42.37 5.35 -16.52
CA VAL A 70 -41.69 6.48 -15.89
C VAL A 70 -41.89 7.69 -16.77
N GLY A 71 -42.62 8.69 -16.27
CA GLY A 71 -42.82 9.97 -16.92
C GLY A 71 -41.74 10.96 -16.55
N LYS A 72 -41.65 12.04 -17.32
CA LYS A 72 -40.60 13.06 -17.16
C LYS A 72 -39.19 12.47 -17.11
N ALA A 73 -39.01 11.34 -17.83
CA ALA A 73 -37.73 10.64 -17.86
C ALA A 73 -36.64 11.50 -18.51
N ARG A 74 -35.45 11.45 -17.92
CA ARG A 74 -34.24 12.16 -18.39
C ARG A 74 -33.17 11.13 -18.70
N ASN A 75 -32.85 10.99 -19.99
CA ASN A 75 -31.81 10.07 -20.48
C ASN A 75 -30.47 10.78 -20.72
N GLU A 76 -30.29 11.95 -20.16
CA GLU A 76 -29.04 12.71 -20.23
C GLU A 76 -27.93 12.05 -19.40
N ILE A 77 -26.69 12.40 -19.70
CA ILE A 77 -25.51 11.95 -18.93
C ILE A 77 -25.37 12.88 -17.71
N GLY A 78 -25.01 12.30 -16.58
CA GLY A 78 -24.69 13.03 -15.36
C GLY A 78 -25.77 12.95 -14.28
N PRO A 79 -25.69 13.81 -13.25
CA PRO A 79 -26.45 13.67 -12.02
C PRO A 79 -27.96 13.86 -12.16
N LYS A 80 -28.42 14.42 -13.29
CA LYS A 80 -29.86 14.63 -13.55
C LYS A 80 -30.51 13.47 -14.29
N ALA A 81 -29.77 12.39 -14.61
CA ALA A 81 -30.33 11.18 -15.20
C ALA A 81 -31.37 10.55 -14.31
N THR A 82 -32.42 9.96 -14.91
CA THR A 82 -33.44 9.24 -14.18
C THR A 82 -32.89 7.92 -13.65
N VAL A 83 -33.07 7.70 -12.34
CA VAL A 83 -32.75 6.46 -11.64
C VAL A 83 -34.02 5.82 -11.13
N VAL A 84 -34.17 4.53 -11.38
CA VAL A 84 -35.25 3.70 -10.83
C VAL A 84 -34.69 2.85 -9.71
N ASN A 85 -35.25 2.98 -8.52
CA ASN A 85 -34.90 2.14 -7.37
C ASN A 85 -35.96 1.06 -7.17
N VAL A 86 -35.54 -0.18 -7.14
CA VAL A 86 -36.35 -1.37 -6.87
C VAL A 86 -36.03 -1.84 -5.46
N LEU A 87 -36.80 -1.35 -4.49
CA LEU A 87 -36.61 -1.60 -3.07
C LEU A 87 -37.40 -2.84 -2.66
N MET A 88 -36.70 -3.98 -2.56
CA MET A 88 -37.28 -5.24 -2.14
C MET A 88 -37.39 -5.31 -0.61
N ASP A 89 -38.39 -5.99 -0.10
CA ASP A 89 -38.53 -6.28 1.34
C ASP A 89 -37.46 -7.33 1.82
N ASN A 90 -36.60 -7.77 0.96
CA ASN A 90 -35.41 -8.60 1.22
C ASN A 90 -34.13 -7.82 0.85
N GLU A 91 -32.96 -8.43 1.04
CA GLU A 91 -31.65 -7.80 0.77
C GLU A 91 -31.29 -7.64 -0.72
N LYS A 92 -32.19 -8.03 -1.67
CA LYS A 92 -31.94 -7.99 -3.12
C LYS A 92 -32.50 -6.72 -3.78
N SER A 93 -32.42 -5.59 -3.09
CA SER A 93 -32.79 -4.28 -3.63
C SER A 93 -31.69 -3.78 -4.56
N PHE A 94 -32.04 -3.08 -5.64
CA PHE A 94 -31.13 -2.54 -6.61
C PHE A 94 -31.65 -1.28 -7.29
N SER A 95 -30.77 -0.54 -7.92
CA SER A 95 -31.13 0.64 -8.73
C SER A 95 -30.50 0.55 -10.12
N PHE A 96 -31.07 1.26 -11.06
CA PHE A 96 -30.51 1.35 -12.42
C PHE A 96 -30.84 2.70 -13.05
N PHE A 97 -29.97 3.16 -13.94
CA PHE A 97 -30.28 4.30 -14.80
C PHE A 97 -31.27 3.87 -15.88
N LEU A 98 -32.34 4.62 -16.03
CA LEU A 98 -33.37 4.32 -17.03
C LEU A 98 -32.80 4.34 -18.46
N ARG A 99 -31.82 5.22 -18.73
CA ARG A 99 -31.11 5.33 -20.01
C ARG A 99 -30.32 4.08 -20.41
N ASP A 100 -29.92 3.26 -19.43
CA ASP A 100 -29.07 2.08 -19.66
C ASP A 100 -29.87 0.84 -20.06
N VAL A 101 -31.21 0.92 -20.04
CA VAL A 101 -32.10 -0.19 -20.41
C VAL A 101 -32.10 -0.38 -21.93
N SER A 102 -31.68 -1.54 -22.39
CA SER A 102 -31.52 -1.89 -23.79
C SER A 102 -31.96 -3.33 -24.07
N SER A 103 -32.50 -3.59 -25.25
CA SER A 103 -32.76 -4.97 -25.72
C SER A 103 -31.50 -5.68 -26.13
N GLU A 104 -30.56 -4.96 -26.75
CA GLU A 104 -29.28 -5.53 -27.20
C GLU A 104 -28.38 -5.94 -26.04
N TYR A 105 -28.34 -5.09 -25.01
CA TYR A 105 -27.57 -5.29 -23.77
C TYR A 105 -28.47 -5.14 -22.55
N PRO A 106 -29.31 -6.15 -22.26
CA PRO A 106 -30.26 -6.08 -21.15
C PRO A 106 -29.56 -5.96 -19.81
N ILE A 107 -30.18 -5.27 -18.86
CA ILE A 107 -29.69 -5.28 -17.48
C ILE A 107 -30.04 -6.67 -16.91
N TYR A 108 -29.06 -7.56 -16.83
CA TYR A 108 -29.20 -8.93 -16.32
C TYR A 108 -28.35 -9.10 -15.06
N ILE A 109 -28.99 -9.26 -13.89
CA ILE A 109 -28.40 -9.34 -12.58
C ILE A 109 -28.59 -10.77 -12.03
N PRO A 110 -27.66 -11.71 -12.32
CA PRO A 110 -27.81 -13.12 -11.93
C PRO A 110 -27.85 -13.31 -10.41
N ASP A 111 -27.07 -12.53 -9.64
CA ASP A 111 -27.04 -12.61 -8.17
C ASP A 111 -28.41 -12.32 -7.54
N TYR A 112 -29.22 -11.51 -8.20
CA TYR A 112 -30.56 -11.16 -7.76
C TYR A 112 -31.67 -11.90 -8.52
N GLY A 113 -31.30 -12.64 -9.53
CA GLY A 113 -32.24 -13.39 -10.39
C GLY A 113 -33.25 -12.49 -11.09
N VAL A 114 -32.82 -11.34 -11.62
CA VAL A 114 -33.68 -10.34 -12.27
C VAL A 114 -33.06 -9.79 -13.56
N THR A 115 -33.93 -9.46 -14.49
CA THR A 115 -33.57 -8.73 -15.71
C THR A 115 -34.49 -7.53 -15.91
N VAL A 116 -33.94 -6.44 -16.50
CA VAL A 116 -34.68 -5.23 -16.88
C VAL A 116 -34.56 -5.04 -18.40
N LEU A 117 -35.72 -4.90 -19.05
CA LEU A 117 -35.86 -4.84 -20.50
C LEU A 117 -36.72 -3.63 -20.91
N PRO A 118 -36.55 -3.07 -22.11
CA PRO A 118 -37.48 -2.07 -22.64
C PRO A 118 -38.83 -2.67 -22.97
N GLU A 119 -39.86 -1.83 -23.07
CA GLU A 119 -41.19 -2.24 -23.53
C GLU A 119 -41.09 -2.86 -24.95
N GLY A 120 -41.79 -3.97 -25.16
CA GLY A 120 -41.76 -4.70 -26.43
C GLY A 120 -40.73 -5.82 -26.50
N ASP A 121 -39.79 -5.90 -25.59
CA ASP A 121 -38.92 -7.07 -25.47
C ASP A 121 -39.65 -8.17 -24.70
N ASN A 122 -39.96 -9.28 -25.40
CA ASN A 122 -40.75 -10.36 -24.84
C ASN A 122 -39.93 -11.53 -24.30
N ARG A 123 -38.60 -11.46 -24.29
CA ARG A 123 -37.75 -12.52 -23.74
C ARG A 123 -38.04 -12.73 -22.25
N SER A 124 -38.20 -13.99 -21.86
CA SER A 124 -38.25 -14.36 -20.43
C SER A 124 -36.89 -14.19 -19.75
N TYR A 125 -36.83 -14.28 -18.41
CA TYR A 125 -35.56 -14.28 -17.67
C TYR A 125 -34.59 -15.33 -18.24
N THR A 126 -35.03 -16.58 -18.38
CA THR A 126 -34.20 -17.68 -18.90
C THR A 126 -33.73 -17.45 -20.34
N GLN A 127 -34.53 -16.76 -21.18
CA GLN A 127 -34.12 -16.42 -22.54
C GLN A 127 -33.04 -15.33 -22.55
N VAL A 128 -33.13 -14.33 -21.66
CA VAL A 128 -32.10 -13.32 -21.49
C VAL A 128 -30.81 -13.94 -20.94
N GLU A 129 -30.92 -14.78 -19.93
CA GLU A 129 -29.80 -15.55 -19.37
C GLU A 129 -29.09 -16.35 -20.48
N HIS A 130 -29.84 -17.14 -21.23
CA HIS A 130 -29.29 -17.91 -22.35
C HIS A 130 -28.59 -17.00 -23.40
N ASP A 131 -29.21 -15.87 -23.76
CA ASP A 131 -28.64 -14.90 -24.69
C ASP A 131 -27.33 -14.29 -24.20
N VAL A 132 -27.27 -13.85 -22.96
CA VAL A 132 -26.06 -13.28 -22.34
C VAL A 132 -24.95 -14.32 -22.24
N LEU A 133 -25.25 -15.51 -21.69
CA LEU A 133 -24.25 -16.58 -21.50
C LEU A 133 -23.76 -17.16 -22.84
N SER A 134 -24.63 -17.20 -23.87
CA SER A 134 -24.26 -17.71 -25.21
C SER A 134 -23.17 -16.86 -25.89
N ARG A 135 -23.01 -15.60 -25.48
CA ARG A 135 -21.98 -14.70 -26.00
C ARG A 135 -20.57 -15.07 -25.50
N LYS A 136 -20.45 -15.94 -24.51
CA LYS A 136 -19.19 -16.45 -23.96
C LYS A 136 -18.15 -15.34 -23.67
N ARG A 137 -18.62 -14.23 -23.16
CA ARG A 137 -17.77 -13.13 -22.71
C ARG A 137 -17.28 -13.39 -21.29
N LEU A 138 -16.20 -12.77 -20.92
CA LEU A 138 -15.55 -12.95 -19.63
C LEU A 138 -15.42 -11.60 -18.91
N THR A 139 -15.60 -11.63 -17.62
CA THR A 139 -15.20 -10.54 -16.73
C THR A 139 -13.67 -10.35 -16.75
N LYS A 140 -13.16 -9.24 -16.22
CA LYS A 140 -11.70 -9.03 -16.11
C LYS A 140 -11.04 -10.13 -15.29
N ILE A 141 -11.66 -10.56 -14.20
CA ILE A 141 -11.10 -11.62 -13.34
C ILE A 141 -11.09 -12.98 -14.05
N GLU A 142 -12.17 -13.34 -14.75
CA GLU A 142 -12.22 -14.58 -15.53
C GLU A 142 -11.17 -14.61 -16.63
N LYS A 143 -10.92 -13.48 -17.31
CA LYS A 143 -9.82 -13.37 -18.29
C LYS A 143 -8.46 -13.67 -17.65
N ILE A 144 -8.21 -13.12 -16.46
CA ILE A 144 -6.97 -13.40 -15.71
C ILE A 144 -6.88 -14.90 -15.32
N GLU A 145 -8.02 -15.51 -14.96
CA GLU A 145 -8.04 -16.96 -14.64
C GLU A 145 -7.77 -17.86 -15.87
N GLU A 146 -8.06 -17.40 -17.07
CA GLU A 146 -7.73 -18.13 -18.30
C GLU A 146 -6.27 -17.93 -18.75
N GLU A 147 -5.63 -16.82 -18.36
CA GLU A 147 -4.22 -16.52 -18.66
C GLU A 147 -3.27 -17.44 -17.89
N PRO A 148 -2.00 -17.59 -18.33
CA PRO A 148 -0.95 -18.19 -17.51
C PRO A 148 -0.74 -17.41 -16.20
N GLU A 149 -0.19 -18.09 -15.18
CA GLU A 149 0.25 -17.38 -13.96
C GLU A 149 1.23 -16.24 -14.32
N MET A 150 0.97 -15.03 -13.79
CA MET A 150 1.82 -13.88 -14.03
C MET A 150 3.21 -14.10 -13.42
N SER A 151 4.24 -13.67 -14.15
CA SER A 151 5.63 -13.60 -13.66
C SER A 151 6.10 -12.16 -13.62
N PHE A 152 7.17 -11.89 -12.86
CA PHE A 152 7.80 -10.56 -12.86
C PHE A 152 8.23 -10.13 -14.28
N GLN A 153 8.80 -11.05 -15.06
CA GLN A 153 9.26 -10.75 -16.42
C GLN A 153 8.10 -10.30 -17.32
N SER A 154 6.98 -11.02 -17.28
CA SER A 154 5.78 -10.66 -18.05
C SER A 154 5.18 -9.33 -17.59
N ALA A 155 5.06 -9.12 -16.28
CA ALA A 155 4.59 -7.86 -15.71
C ALA A 155 5.50 -6.68 -16.09
N ALA A 156 6.81 -6.86 -16.01
CA ALA A 156 7.78 -5.83 -16.35
C ALA A 156 7.76 -5.38 -17.82
N LEU A 157 7.24 -6.22 -18.72
CA LEU A 157 7.03 -5.85 -20.13
C LEU A 157 5.76 -5.02 -20.34
N SER A 158 4.77 -5.17 -19.47
CA SER A 158 3.47 -4.50 -19.59
C SER A 158 3.42 -3.10 -18.96
N VAL A 159 4.36 -2.77 -18.07
CA VAL A 159 4.38 -1.50 -17.34
C VAL A 159 5.71 -0.78 -17.46
N ARG A 160 5.66 0.56 -17.39
CA ARG A 160 6.85 1.40 -17.48
C ARG A 160 7.81 1.16 -16.29
N LYS A 161 9.12 1.04 -16.58
CA LYS A 161 10.15 1.09 -15.54
C LYS A 161 10.17 2.50 -14.92
N MET A 162 10.19 2.55 -13.59
CA MET A 162 10.37 3.79 -12.84
C MET A 162 11.59 3.66 -11.92
N ASN A 163 12.48 4.66 -11.99
CA ASN A 163 13.61 4.76 -11.07
C ASN A 163 13.17 5.59 -9.86
N VAL A 164 13.58 5.17 -8.66
CA VAL A 164 13.37 5.90 -7.41
C VAL A 164 14.70 6.52 -6.99
N PRO A 165 14.77 7.79 -6.54
CA PRO A 165 15.96 8.34 -5.91
C PRO A 165 16.37 7.48 -4.72
N ILE A 166 17.67 7.31 -4.49
CA ILE A 166 18.16 6.50 -3.38
C ILE A 166 18.23 7.36 -2.12
N TRP A 167 17.69 6.84 -1.03
CA TRP A 167 17.88 7.42 0.29
C TRP A 167 18.92 6.63 1.08
N LEU A 168 19.92 7.34 1.61
CA LEU A 168 21.00 6.81 2.42
C LEU A 168 21.02 7.54 3.77
N GLY A 169 21.07 6.78 4.85
CA GLY A 169 21.04 7.28 6.21
C GLY A 169 21.49 6.21 7.18
N LEU A 170 21.27 6.41 8.47
CA LEU A 170 21.71 5.49 9.52
C LEU A 170 20.58 4.67 10.13
N GLY A 171 19.31 4.97 9.76
CA GLY A 171 18.17 4.51 10.54
C GLY A 171 18.13 5.20 11.92
N ARG A 172 16.96 5.32 12.51
CA ARG A 172 16.74 6.05 13.80
C ARG A 172 17.06 7.55 13.76
N ASP A 173 17.98 7.99 12.89
CA ASP A 173 18.39 9.39 12.71
C ASP A 173 17.70 10.00 11.48
N ILE A 174 17.11 11.20 11.65
CA ILE A 174 16.37 11.88 10.57
C ILE A 174 17.25 12.42 9.44
N ARG A 175 18.58 12.42 9.63
CA ARG A 175 19.53 12.93 8.64
C ARG A 175 19.77 11.89 7.57
N ILE A 176 19.21 12.13 6.41
CA ILE A 176 19.33 11.27 5.24
C ILE A 176 19.86 12.06 4.05
N PHE A 177 20.42 11.36 3.10
CA PHE A 177 20.85 11.89 1.80
C PHE A 177 20.01 11.25 0.70
N GLU A 178 19.43 12.08 -0.14
CA GLU A 178 18.81 11.65 -1.38
C GLU A 178 19.83 11.74 -2.50
N VAL A 179 20.09 10.63 -3.17
CA VAL A 179 21.00 10.51 -4.31
C VAL A 179 20.18 10.28 -5.57
N GLU A 180 20.32 11.15 -6.54
CA GLU A 180 19.61 11.10 -7.81
C GLU A 180 20.62 11.01 -8.96
N ASP A 181 20.57 9.90 -9.70
CA ASP A 181 21.44 9.67 -10.87
C ASP A 181 20.85 10.19 -12.17
N GLU A 182 19.53 10.33 -12.24
CA GLU A 182 18.79 10.82 -13.41
C GLU A 182 18.08 12.12 -13.06
N LEU A 183 18.47 13.21 -13.71
CA LEU A 183 17.75 14.47 -13.59
C LEU A 183 16.55 14.48 -14.54
N GLU A 184 15.36 14.33 -14.03
CA GLU A 184 14.12 14.44 -14.80
C GLU A 184 13.73 15.91 -15.12
N THR A 185 14.24 16.85 -14.38
CA THR A 185 13.88 18.26 -14.51
C THR A 185 15.01 19.07 -15.13
N ASN A 186 14.76 19.61 -16.31
CA ASN A 186 15.38 20.78 -17.01
C ASN A 186 16.81 21.22 -16.67
N SER A 187 17.53 20.57 -15.78
CA SER A 187 18.92 20.83 -15.51
C SER A 187 19.78 19.87 -16.31
N LEU A 188 20.54 20.41 -17.17
CA LEU A 188 21.38 19.75 -18.14
C LEU A 188 22.50 18.91 -17.53
N GLU A 189 22.63 18.79 -16.20
CA GLU A 189 23.89 18.37 -15.63
C GLU A 189 23.75 17.58 -14.35
N CYS A 190 24.50 16.51 -14.28
CA CYS A 190 25.08 15.96 -13.06
C CYS A 190 24.13 15.30 -12.08
N LYS A 191 24.66 14.25 -11.48
CA LYS A 191 24.11 13.62 -10.30
C LYS A 191 23.84 14.65 -9.20
N ALA A 192 22.69 14.55 -8.53
CA ALA A 192 22.31 15.46 -7.46
C ALA A 192 22.34 14.74 -6.10
N LEU A 193 22.87 15.44 -5.10
CA LEU A 193 22.91 15.01 -3.71
C LEU A 193 22.09 16.02 -2.90
N ARG A 194 21.06 15.54 -2.19
CA ARG A 194 20.17 16.37 -1.38
C ARG A 194 20.17 15.90 0.07
N PRO A 195 20.85 16.61 0.99
CA PRO A 195 20.65 16.37 2.41
C PRO A 195 19.22 16.70 2.83
N ARG A 196 18.61 15.82 3.65
CA ARG A 196 17.23 15.94 4.10
C ARG A 196 17.15 15.63 5.60
N TYR A 197 16.24 16.32 6.27
CA TYR A 197 15.73 15.90 7.56
C TYR A 197 14.42 15.14 7.32
N SER A 198 14.46 13.81 7.28
CA SER A 198 13.29 13.01 6.94
C SER A 198 12.62 13.51 5.63
N GLY A 199 11.35 13.93 5.68
CA GLY A 199 10.59 14.42 4.54
C GLY A 199 10.97 15.83 4.03
N THR A 200 11.77 16.60 4.78
CA THR A 200 12.05 18.01 4.49
C THR A 200 13.49 18.20 4.03
N PRO A 201 13.76 18.89 2.91
CA PRO A 201 15.13 19.24 2.52
C PRO A 201 15.82 20.10 3.58
N VAL A 202 17.12 19.91 3.76
CA VAL A 202 17.94 20.81 4.58
C VAL A 202 17.95 22.20 3.94
N THR A 203 17.75 23.24 4.77
CA THR A 203 17.88 24.63 4.34
C THR A 203 19.04 25.29 5.08
N LEU A 204 19.84 26.09 4.36
CA LEU A 204 20.98 26.80 4.91
C LEU A 204 20.82 28.30 4.67
N PRO A 205 21.44 29.17 5.51
CA PRO A 205 21.51 30.60 5.22
C PRO A 205 22.10 30.91 3.85
N GLU A 206 23.12 30.16 3.46
CA GLU A 206 23.79 30.29 2.15
C GLU A 206 22.90 29.94 0.96
N SER A 207 21.90 29.08 1.17
CA SER A 207 20.89 28.73 0.15
C SER A 207 19.66 29.65 0.18
N ASN A 208 19.74 30.81 0.85
CA ASN A 208 18.59 31.71 1.05
C ASN A 208 17.38 30.99 1.66
N ASN A 209 17.61 30.06 2.56
CA ASN A 209 16.59 29.18 3.18
C ASN A 209 15.79 28.33 2.18
N GLN A 210 16.31 28.11 0.98
CA GLN A 210 15.80 27.09 0.05
C GLN A 210 16.44 25.74 0.35
N GLY A 211 15.83 24.67 -0.12
CA GLY A 211 16.38 23.32 0.02
C GLY A 211 17.76 23.21 -0.65
N VAL A 212 18.79 22.90 0.14
CA VAL A 212 20.15 22.78 -0.38
C VAL A 212 20.29 21.48 -1.18
N PHE A 213 21.03 21.55 -2.26
CA PHE A 213 21.48 20.40 -3.02
C PHE A 213 22.84 20.66 -3.64
N TYR A 214 23.57 19.60 -3.93
CA TYR A 214 24.90 19.65 -4.51
C TYR A 214 24.91 18.85 -5.81
N ARG A 215 25.72 19.28 -6.75
CA ARG A 215 25.94 18.61 -8.04
C ARG A 215 27.39 18.17 -8.16
N TYR A 216 27.60 16.95 -8.64
CA TYR A 216 28.93 16.43 -8.98
C TYR A 216 28.84 15.68 -10.31
N ALA A 217 29.97 15.46 -10.96
CA ALA A 217 29.98 14.73 -12.20
C ALA A 217 31.07 13.65 -12.22
N ILE A 218 30.73 12.58 -12.88
CA ILE A 218 31.60 11.47 -13.21
C ILE A 218 31.43 11.24 -14.71
N GLY A 219 32.55 11.14 -15.46
CA GLY A 219 32.50 11.15 -16.90
C GLY A 219 32.41 12.58 -17.44
N ARG A 220 32.16 12.74 -18.72
CA ARG A 220 32.13 14.04 -19.41
C ARG A 220 30.93 14.94 -19.02
N GLY A 221 30.06 14.46 -18.18
CA GLY A 221 28.92 15.25 -17.65
C GLY A 221 27.77 15.37 -18.64
N VAL A 222 27.40 16.60 -19.00
CA VAL A 222 26.23 16.91 -19.85
C VAL A 222 26.22 16.10 -21.15
N GLY A 223 25.04 15.49 -21.42
CA GLY A 223 24.81 14.75 -22.66
C GLY A 223 25.38 13.34 -22.70
N VAL A 224 26.08 12.91 -21.68
CA VAL A 224 26.45 11.50 -21.49
C VAL A 224 25.23 10.72 -20.98
N ARG A 225 24.40 10.31 -21.91
CA ARG A 225 23.26 9.42 -21.61
C ARG A 225 23.72 7.97 -21.65
N ASN A 226 24.47 7.56 -20.66
CA ASN A 226 24.86 6.18 -20.53
C ASN A 226 23.86 5.44 -19.66
N ASN A 227 23.69 4.16 -19.96
CA ASN A 227 22.95 3.26 -19.10
C ASN A 227 23.69 3.14 -17.77
N VAL A 228 23.23 3.85 -16.77
CA VAL A 228 23.69 3.67 -15.39
C VAL A 228 23.06 2.40 -14.86
N LYS A 229 23.89 1.44 -14.45
CA LYS A 229 23.44 0.27 -13.70
C LYS A 229 23.50 0.61 -12.23
N ARG A 230 22.39 0.40 -11.54
CA ARG A 230 22.25 0.67 -10.12
C ARG A 230 22.08 -0.63 -9.37
N SER A 231 22.65 -0.74 -8.18
CA SER A 231 22.43 -1.88 -7.30
C SER A 231 22.72 -1.49 -5.84
N LEU A 232 22.28 -2.34 -4.93
CA LEU A 232 22.64 -2.28 -3.52
C LEU A 232 23.77 -3.28 -3.24
N GLU A 233 24.57 -3.03 -2.21
CA GLU A 233 25.61 -3.96 -1.74
C GLU A 233 24.99 -5.31 -1.39
N GLU A 234 25.60 -6.41 -1.86
CA GLU A 234 25.05 -7.77 -1.78
C GLU A 234 23.60 -7.89 -2.30
N GLY A 235 23.14 -6.91 -3.10
CA GLY A 235 21.79 -6.81 -3.61
C GLY A 235 20.73 -6.31 -2.60
N VAL A 236 21.10 -5.96 -1.37
CA VAL A 236 20.11 -5.68 -0.30
C VAL A 236 20.50 -4.54 0.68
N LEU A 237 21.80 -4.33 0.96
CA LEU A 237 22.23 -3.37 1.98
C LEU A 237 22.15 -1.92 1.49
N PRO A 238 21.82 -0.93 2.32
CA PRO A 238 21.77 0.49 1.97
C PRO A 238 23.18 1.11 1.73
N ILE A 239 23.93 0.47 0.86
CA ILE A 239 25.19 0.91 0.28
C ILE A 239 24.98 0.89 -1.23
N TYR A 240 24.98 2.04 -1.84
CA TYR A 240 24.56 2.22 -3.22
C TYR A 240 25.73 2.06 -4.18
N HIS A 241 25.56 1.25 -5.19
CA HIS A 241 26.50 1.08 -6.30
C HIS A 241 25.91 1.63 -7.57
N SER A 242 26.70 2.43 -8.30
CA SER A 242 26.36 2.81 -9.67
C SER A 242 27.54 2.54 -10.62
N GLU A 243 27.25 1.90 -11.73
CA GLU A 243 28.22 1.67 -12.80
C GLU A 243 27.81 2.45 -14.05
N MET A 244 28.75 3.16 -14.60
CA MET A 244 28.60 3.93 -15.83
C MET A 244 29.81 3.70 -16.75
N ARG A 245 29.59 3.75 -18.05
CA ARG A 245 30.67 3.70 -19.03
C ARG A 245 30.61 4.96 -19.91
N ASP A 246 31.71 5.70 -19.97
CA ASP A 246 31.90 6.83 -20.86
C ASP A 246 33.06 6.54 -21.77
N ASP A 247 32.78 6.19 -23.02
CA ASP A 247 33.72 5.66 -23.98
C ASP A 247 34.43 4.39 -23.45
N ASP A 248 35.77 4.42 -23.34
CA ASP A 248 36.57 3.32 -22.81
C ASP A 248 36.84 3.44 -21.31
N ILE A 249 36.28 4.45 -20.63
CA ILE A 249 36.36 4.56 -19.18
C ILE A 249 35.14 3.97 -18.52
N LYS A 250 35.38 3.00 -17.64
CA LYS A 250 34.35 2.43 -16.74
C LYS A 250 34.46 3.14 -15.39
N TYR A 251 33.35 3.71 -14.92
CA TYR A 251 33.20 4.30 -13.59
C TYR A 251 32.35 3.39 -12.72
N HIS A 252 32.88 3.04 -11.55
CA HIS A 252 32.12 2.31 -10.54
C HIS A 252 32.18 3.12 -9.25
N SER A 253 31.00 3.57 -8.77
CA SER A 253 30.83 4.36 -7.56
C SER A 253 30.19 3.53 -6.45
N ILE A 254 30.69 3.70 -5.23
CA ILE A 254 30.12 3.15 -3.99
C ILE A 254 29.79 4.34 -3.10
N THR A 255 28.52 4.42 -2.65
CA THR A 255 28.03 5.57 -1.87
C THR A 255 27.19 5.09 -0.68
N PHE A 256 27.43 5.61 0.53
CA PHE A 256 26.72 5.25 1.75
C PHE A 256 26.81 6.36 2.79
N ALA A 257 25.92 6.34 3.78
CA ALA A 257 25.98 7.25 4.91
C ALA A 257 26.74 6.62 6.10
N SER A 258 27.47 7.44 6.86
CA SER A 258 28.20 7.03 8.05
C SER A 258 28.30 8.17 9.09
N LEU A 259 28.84 7.87 10.25
CA LEU A 259 29.23 8.87 11.26
C LEU A 259 30.65 9.40 10.93
N SER A 260 30.85 10.72 11.04
CA SER A 260 32.16 11.30 10.75
C SER A 260 33.17 11.05 11.85
N GLY A 261 32.79 11.21 13.11
CA GLY A 261 33.66 11.19 14.30
C GLY A 261 33.61 9.90 15.12
N ALA A 262 32.86 8.86 14.69
CA ALA A 262 32.75 7.61 15.42
C ALA A 262 32.59 6.43 14.45
N GLU A 263 32.79 5.21 14.95
CA GLU A 263 32.46 3.99 14.25
C GLU A 263 30.94 3.87 14.12
N LEU A 264 30.45 3.48 12.94
CA LEU A 264 29.02 3.22 12.74
C LEU A 264 28.65 1.87 13.36
N SER A 265 27.91 1.92 14.45
CA SER A 265 27.38 0.76 15.18
C SER A 265 26.03 1.09 15.81
N GLU A 266 25.25 0.09 16.20
CA GLU A 266 23.96 0.29 16.90
C GLU A 266 24.13 1.05 18.22
N GLU A 267 25.29 0.92 18.89
CA GLU A 267 25.60 1.60 20.16
C GLU A 267 25.93 3.09 19.94
N ASN A 268 26.53 3.42 18.81
CA ASN A 268 26.96 4.79 18.51
C ASN A 268 25.89 5.63 17.81
N VAL A 269 24.86 5.01 17.25
CA VAL A 269 23.73 5.72 16.66
C VAL A 269 22.76 6.14 17.77
N VAL A 270 22.80 7.39 18.18
CA VAL A 270 21.91 7.96 19.21
C VAL A 270 20.48 8.11 18.73
N GLY A 271 20.30 8.35 17.43
CA GLY A 271 18.98 8.59 16.82
C GLY A 271 18.40 9.97 17.13
N THR A 272 17.21 10.24 16.62
CA THR A 272 16.53 11.53 16.75
C THR A 272 15.19 11.34 17.46
N ASP A 273 14.89 12.22 18.43
CA ASP A 273 13.60 12.21 19.13
C ASP A 273 12.43 12.29 18.13
N TYR A 274 11.41 11.48 18.34
CA TYR A 274 10.25 11.37 17.43
C TYR A 274 9.49 12.70 17.23
N PHE A 275 9.46 13.61 18.20
CA PHE A 275 8.85 14.95 18.02
C PHE A 275 9.65 15.80 17.03
N ILE A 276 10.97 15.66 17.03
CA ILE A 276 11.84 16.35 16.06
C ILE A 276 11.66 15.74 14.69
N SER A 277 11.57 14.40 14.60
CA SER A 277 11.21 13.72 13.35
C SER A 277 9.89 14.24 12.77
N ASP A 278 8.87 14.32 13.60
CA ASP A 278 7.55 14.81 13.19
C ASP A 278 7.57 16.24 12.65
N LYS A 279 8.39 17.13 13.23
CA LYS A 279 8.55 18.51 12.73
C LYS A 279 9.06 18.57 11.30
N TYR A 280 9.96 17.65 10.95
CA TYR A 280 10.57 17.61 9.61
C TYR A 280 9.89 16.63 8.64
N SER A 281 8.76 16.06 9.07
CA SER A 281 7.94 15.18 8.25
C SER A 281 6.60 15.85 7.96
N PRO A 282 6.24 16.10 6.69
CA PRO A 282 4.95 16.72 6.33
C PRO A 282 3.76 15.96 6.90
N GLY A 283 2.69 16.69 7.16
CA GLY A 283 1.39 16.15 7.57
C GLY A 283 1.15 16.11 9.07
N ARG A 284 2.17 16.19 9.92
CA ARG A 284 1.99 16.21 11.37
C ARG A 284 1.23 17.45 11.86
N VAL A 285 0.18 17.24 12.65
CA VAL A 285 -0.58 18.29 13.34
C VAL A 285 -0.20 18.30 14.81
N PHE A 286 0.38 19.40 15.29
CA PHE A 286 0.76 19.56 16.70
C PHE A 286 -0.29 20.38 17.48
N THR A 287 -0.63 19.94 18.69
CA THR A 287 -1.35 20.78 19.64
C THR A 287 -0.43 21.90 20.16
N ASN A 288 -0.99 22.92 20.83
CA ASN A 288 -0.20 24.01 21.38
C ASN A 288 0.79 23.51 22.47
N GLU A 289 0.35 22.57 23.29
CA GLU A 289 1.17 21.93 24.33
C GLU A 289 2.34 21.16 23.71
N GLN A 290 2.06 20.40 22.62
CA GLN A 290 3.07 19.67 21.88
C GLN A 290 4.12 20.60 21.24
N LYS A 291 3.72 21.77 20.74
CA LYS A 291 4.66 22.77 20.20
C LYS A 291 5.65 23.28 21.25
N VAL A 292 5.20 23.52 22.49
CA VAL A 292 6.08 23.93 23.59
C VAL A 292 7.10 22.84 23.94
N ILE A 293 6.67 21.56 23.94
CA ILE A 293 7.56 20.43 24.15
C ILE A 293 8.60 20.34 23.03
N LEU A 294 8.16 20.49 21.78
CA LEU A 294 9.01 20.44 20.60
C LEU A 294 10.12 21.51 20.64
N GLU A 295 9.79 22.75 20.99
CA GLU A 295 10.77 23.84 21.08
C GLU A 295 11.88 23.53 22.10
N LYS A 296 11.52 22.95 23.25
CA LYS A 296 12.51 22.54 24.27
C LYS A 296 13.40 21.39 23.76
N LYS A 297 12.81 20.40 23.08
CA LYS A 297 13.57 19.27 22.53
C LYS A 297 14.53 19.72 21.43
N LEU A 298 14.10 20.60 20.54
CA LEU A 298 14.95 21.16 19.48
C LEU A 298 16.18 21.92 20.03
N ALA A 299 15.99 22.71 21.09
CA ALA A 299 17.07 23.46 21.69
C ALA A 299 18.16 22.56 22.30
N ASN A 300 17.81 21.39 22.81
CA ASN A 300 18.72 20.49 23.49
C ASN A 300 19.38 19.47 22.56
N GLN A 301 18.62 18.87 21.65
CA GLN A 301 19.09 17.69 20.89
C GLN A 301 19.97 18.05 19.66
N LEU A 302 19.72 19.17 18.99
CA LEU A 302 20.54 19.55 17.84
C LEU A 302 21.97 19.98 18.19
N MET A 303 22.26 20.26 19.46
CA MET A 303 23.59 20.60 19.94
C MET A 303 24.49 19.37 20.22
N ASP A 304 23.89 18.22 20.52
CA ASP A 304 24.59 17.01 20.94
C ASP A 304 24.71 15.94 19.86
N MET A 305 24.27 16.23 18.63
CA MET A 305 24.27 15.26 17.54
C MET A 305 25.65 15.10 16.92
N GLN A 306 26.08 13.85 16.73
CA GLN A 306 27.26 13.53 15.93
C GLN A 306 27.00 13.92 14.46
N GLU A 307 28.04 14.33 13.72
CA GLU A 307 27.90 14.64 12.30
C GLU A 307 27.67 13.35 11.48
N VAL A 308 26.65 13.40 10.59
CA VAL A 308 26.40 12.38 9.57
C VAL A 308 27.02 12.83 8.26
N VAL A 309 27.68 11.92 7.60
CA VAL A 309 28.42 12.17 6.38
C VAL A 309 28.05 11.16 5.30
N LEU A 310 27.91 11.62 4.05
CA LEU A 310 27.81 10.78 2.88
C LEU A 310 29.23 10.51 2.36
N CYS A 311 29.62 9.24 2.34
CA CYS A 311 30.90 8.79 1.80
C CYS A 311 30.67 8.28 0.37
N SER A 312 31.43 8.75 -0.59
CA SER A 312 31.37 8.30 -1.98
C SER A 312 32.77 8.09 -2.54
N LYS A 313 33.01 6.93 -3.15
CA LYS A 313 34.24 6.58 -3.84
C LYS A 313 33.90 6.08 -5.23
N THR A 314 34.56 6.67 -6.23
CA THR A 314 34.43 6.26 -7.63
C THR A 314 35.79 5.78 -8.13
N CYS A 315 35.85 4.53 -8.55
CA CYS A 315 36.98 4.00 -9.31
C CYS A 315 36.71 4.18 -10.80
N ALA A 316 37.54 4.96 -11.48
CA ALA A 316 37.54 5.11 -12.93
C ALA A 316 38.67 4.27 -13.53
N GLU A 317 38.33 3.33 -14.42
CA GLU A 317 39.24 2.37 -15.06
C GLU A 317 39.21 2.53 -16.57
N ASN A 318 40.37 2.64 -17.20
CA ASN A 318 40.46 2.54 -18.65
C ASN A 318 40.43 1.07 -19.08
N VAL A 319 39.26 0.61 -19.56
CA VAL A 319 39.03 -0.77 -20.05
C VAL A 319 39.26 -0.91 -21.55
N GLY A 320 39.75 0.16 -22.20
CA GLY A 320 40.12 0.19 -23.62
C GLY A 320 41.58 -0.26 -23.84
N ASN A 321 42.02 -0.07 -25.06
CA ASN A 321 43.37 -0.44 -25.50
C ASN A 321 44.24 0.75 -25.89
N VAL A 322 43.79 1.98 -25.63
CA VAL A 322 44.49 3.24 -25.86
C VAL A 322 44.32 4.18 -24.66
N PRO A 323 45.22 5.15 -24.46
CA PRO A 323 45.06 6.12 -23.37
C PRO A 323 43.79 6.93 -23.52
N ARG A 324 43.06 7.15 -22.40
CA ARG A 324 41.82 7.91 -22.30
C ARG A 324 41.83 8.80 -21.08
N TYR A 325 41.10 9.89 -21.11
CA TYR A 325 40.89 10.75 -19.97
C TYR A 325 39.65 10.27 -19.16
N ALA A 326 39.84 10.11 -17.85
CA ALA A 326 38.77 10.04 -16.89
C ALA A 326 38.42 11.45 -16.39
N TRP A 327 37.12 11.76 -16.26
CA TRP A 327 36.62 13.10 -15.94
C TRP A 327 35.90 13.06 -14.60
N LEU A 328 36.24 14.04 -13.75
CA LEU A 328 35.78 14.11 -12.38
C LEU A 328 35.45 15.55 -12.00
N LYS A 329 34.33 15.77 -11.31
CA LYS A 329 33.95 17.07 -10.76
C LYS A 329 33.42 16.87 -9.35
N THR A 330 33.93 17.61 -8.37
CA THR A 330 33.56 17.56 -6.96
C THR A 330 32.14 18.07 -6.75
N PRO A 331 31.49 17.69 -5.64
CA PRO A 331 30.22 18.29 -5.23
C PRO A 331 30.33 19.82 -5.11
N GLN A 332 29.44 20.51 -5.80
CA GLN A 332 29.34 21.97 -5.82
C GLN A 332 27.87 22.37 -5.51
N PRO A 333 27.64 23.52 -4.87
CA PRO A 333 26.27 24.01 -4.66
C PRO A 333 25.48 24.05 -5.97
N GLY A 334 24.25 23.57 -5.93
CA GLY A 334 23.43 23.39 -7.12
C GLY A 334 22.91 24.67 -7.76
N ASP A 335 22.97 25.80 -7.04
CA ASP A 335 22.61 27.13 -7.55
C ASP A 335 23.86 28.03 -7.60
N GLY A 336 24.15 28.62 -8.74
CA GLY A 336 25.29 29.48 -8.93
C GLY A 336 25.28 30.81 -8.12
N ASN A 337 24.15 31.13 -7.47
CA ASN A 337 24.06 32.22 -6.53
C ASN A 337 24.61 31.88 -5.13
N TRP A 338 24.73 30.61 -4.80
CA TRP A 338 25.27 30.12 -3.54
C TRP A 338 26.79 30.11 -3.59
N LYS A 339 27.41 31.19 -3.10
CA LYS A 339 28.86 31.40 -3.19
C LYS A 339 29.58 30.49 -2.20
N TYR A 340 30.67 29.91 -2.66
CA TYR A 340 31.58 29.05 -1.88
C TYR A 340 33.03 29.23 -2.35
N VAL A 341 33.92 28.64 -1.61
CA VAL A 341 35.38 28.62 -1.91
C VAL A 341 35.85 27.17 -1.94
N PHE A 342 36.71 26.87 -2.89
CA PHE A 342 37.43 25.60 -2.96
C PHE A 342 38.91 25.84 -2.59
N ASP A 343 39.46 25.03 -1.66
CA ASP A 343 40.86 25.08 -1.25
C ASP A 343 41.64 23.93 -1.91
N VAL A 344 42.55 24.27 -2.80
CA VAL A 344 43.36 23.32 -3.58
C VAL A 344 44.37 22.53 -2.73
N ASN A 345 44.74 23.02 -1.54
CA ASN A 345 45.72 22.35 -0.68
C ASN A 345 45.07 21.26 0.18
N THR A 346 43.80 21.43 0.53
CA THR A 346 43.06 20.49 1.38
C THR A 346 41.97 19.70 0.64
N GLY A 347 41.55 20.17 -0.54
CA GLY A 347 40.43 19.59 -1.28
C GLY A 347 39.07 19.91 -0.66
N PHE A 348 39.01 20.94 0.18
CA PHE A 348 37.79 21.34 0.88
C PHE A 348 36.95 22.30 0.05
N SER A 349 35.66 22.07 0.01
CA SER A 349 34.65 23.01 -0.49
C SER A 349 33.87 23.58 0.72
N ALA A 350 33.87 24.93 0.84
CA ALA A 350 33.31 25.61 2.02
C ALA A 350 32.56 26.89 1.63
N PHE A 351 31.45 27.16 2.32
CA PHE A 351 30.79 28.47 2.26
C PHE A 351 31.59 29.54 3.00
N SER A 352 32.27 29.15 4.08
CA SER A 352 33.23 29.98 4.83
C SER A 352 34.20 29.06 5.62
N LYS A 353 35.16 29.63 6.31
CA LYS A 353 36.16 28.87 7.07
C LYS A 353 35.54 27.92 8.13
N ASP A 354 34.40 28.29 8.71
CA ASP A 354 33.70 27.49 9.70
C ASP A 354 32.53 26.67 9.14
N ARG A 355 32.44 26.61 7.81
CA ARG A 355 31.29 25.98 7.13
C ARG A 355 31.74 25.17 5.91
N VAL A 356 32.56 24.15 6.17
CA VAL A 356 33.00 23.17 5.15
C VAL A 356 31.83 22.19 4.89
N PHE A 357 31.44 22.03 3.62
CA PHE A 357 30.39 21.09 3.24
C PHE A 357 30.93 19.82 2.58
N CYS A 358 32.10 19.84 1.98
CA CYS A 358 32.66 18.69 1.29
C CYS A 358 34.18 18.62 1.39
N VAL A 359 34.69 17.39 1.57
CA VAL A 359 36.11 17.02 1.48
C VAL A 359 36.25 16.12 0.25
N SER A 360 37.19 16.44 -0.66
CA SER A 360 37.41 15.67 -1.89
C SER A 360 38.87 15.26 -2.07
N LYS A 361 39.08 14.00 -2.48
CA LYS A 361 40.39 13.38 -2.69
C LYS A 361 40.48 12.70 -4.04
N VAL A 362 41.69 12.56 -4.54
CA VAL A 362 42.06 11.71 -5.67
C VAL A 362 43.27 10.86 -5.28
N ASN A 363 43.14 9.52 -5.38
CA ASN A 363 44.20 8.57 -4.94
C ASN A 363 44.74 8.92 -3.52
N ASP A 364 43.84 9.04 -2.57
CA ASP A 364 44.09 9.36 -1.13
C ASP A 364 44.75 10.73 -0.85
N LYS A 365 44.85 11.60 -1.85
CA LYS A 365 45.37 12.97 -1.70
C LYS A 365 44.30 14.01 -1.95
N PRO A 366 44.42 15.21 -1.36
CA PRO A 366 43.53 16.31 -1.72
C PRO A 366 43.43 16.47 -3.23
N ILE A 367 42.21 16.61 -3.74
CA ILE A 367 42.05 16.85 -5.18
C ILE A 367 42.54 18.24 -5.53
N PRO A 368 43.40 18.39 -6.56
CA PRO A 368 44.06 19.66 -6.85
C PRO A 368 43.22 20.69 -7.59
N ASN A 369 42.00 20.29 -8.05
CA ASN A 369 41.06 21.18 -8.72
C ASN A 369 39.64 20.62 -8.61
N GLU A 370 38.63 21.48 -8.60
CA GLU A 370 37.21 21.09 -8.49
C GLU A 370 36.75 20.25 -9.68
N GLU A 371 37.29 20.49 -10.85
CA GLU A 371 36.99 19.78 -12.09
C GLU A 371 38.30 19.41 -12.78
N MET A 372 38.48 18.15 -13.08
CA MET A 372 39.75 17.67 -13.63
C MET A 372 39.56 16.46 -14.55
N ALA A 373 40.53 16.28 -15.40
CA ALA A 373 40.72 15.11 -16.23
C ALA A 373 42.03 14.41 -15.88
N VAL A 374 41.99 13.09 -15.75
CA VAL A 374 43.16 12.25 -15.48
C VAL A 374 43.37 11.32 -16.66
N LEU A 375 44.59 11.38 -17.26
CA LEU A 375 44.97 10.48 -18.35
C LEU A 375 45.27 9.10 -17.76
N LEU A 376 44.55 8.11 -18.24
CA LEU A 376 44.75 6.70 -17.87
C LEU A 376 45.26 5.91 -19.06
N GLN A 377 46.35 5.18 -18.87
CA GLN A 377 46.80 4.15 -19.81
C GLN A 377 45.83 2.95 -19.79
N PRO A 378 45.83 2.08 -20.81
CA PRO A 378 45.07 0.86 -20.80
C PRO A 378 45.28 0.05 -19.51
N GLY A 379 44.18 -0.25 -18.77
CA GLY A 379 44.21 -0.96 -17.50
C GLY A 379 44.51 -0.11 -16.25
N GLU A 380 44.87 1.17 -16.41
CA GLU A 380 45.08 2.06 -15.27
C GLU A 380 43.78 2.51 -14.65
N LYS A 381 43.86 2.84 -13.36
CA LYS A 381 42.73 3.29 -12.52
C LYS A 381 43.10 4.57 -11.79
N VAL A 382 42.06 5.34 -11.48
CA VAL A 382 42.10 6.45 -10.55
C VAL A 382 40.91 6.38 -9.61
N ASP A 383 41.18 6.56 -8.33
CA ASP A 383 40.14 6.63 -7.30
C ASP A 383 39.82 8.10 -6.98
N PHE A 384 38.56 8.43 -7.07
CA PHE A 384 38.00 9.72 -6.69
C PHE A 384 37.09 9.55 -5.50
N GLU A 385 37.36 10.23 -4.40
CA GLU A 385 36.55 10.18 -3.16
C GLU A 385 36.03 11.56 -2.80
N PHE A 386 34.81 11.60 -2.27
CA PHE A 386 34.33 12.77 -1.56
C PHE A 386 33.50 12.36 -0.32
N TYR A 387 33.54 13.26 0.66
CA TYR A 387 32.77 13.15 1.90
C TYR A 387 31.94 14.41 2.02
N LEU A 388 30.61 14.26 1.91
CA LEU A 388 29.65 15.36 2.00
C LEU A 388 28.99 15.37 3.36
N PHE A 389 29.19 16.43 4.13
CA PHE A 389 28.52 16.58 5.43
C PHE A 389 27.03 16.86 5.23
N HIS A 390 26.22 16.30 6.13
CA HIS A 390 24.77 16.56 6.12
C HIS A 390 24.46 18.06 6.32
N THR A 391 25.19 18.70 7.22
CA THR A 391 25.22 20.15 7.41
C THR A 391 26.67 20.59 7.48
N PRO A 392 27.04 21.79 6.97
CA PRO A 392 28.41 22.26 6.96
C PRO A 392 29.04 22.33 8.36
N VAL A 393 30.28 21.90 8.47
CA VAL A 393 31.05 21.79 9.73
C VAL A 393 32.22 22.77 9.75
N THR A 394 32.90 22.86 10.92
CA THR A 394 34.13 23.64 11.05
C THR A 394 35.29 23.00 10.27
N TRP A 395 36.28 23.79 9.91
CA TRP A 395 37.49 23.33 9.22
C TRP A 395 38.19 22.20 9.98
N GLU A 396 38.32 22.32 11.29
CA GLU A 396 38.93 21.31 12.16
C GLU A 396 38.24 19.95 12.06
N LYS A 397 36.89 19.92 12.06
CA LYS A 397 36.12 18.69 11.87
C LYS A 397 36.31 18.10 10.46
N ALA A 398 36.45 18.95 9.46
CA ALA A 398 36.77 18.51 8.09
C ALA A 398 38.16 17.89 7.98
N GLU A 399 39.19 18.46 8.67
CA GLU A 399 40.53 17.87 8.77
C GLU A 399 40.51 16.49 9.39
N MET A 400 39.77 16.31 10.50
CA MET A 400 39.61 14.98 11.13
C MET A 400 39.03 13.94 10.16
N LEU A 401 38.04 14.32 9.36
CA LEU A 401 37.43 13.41 8.37
C LEU A 401 38.37 13.15 7.19
N ALA A 402 39.22 14.11 6.81
CA ALA A 402 40.20 13.96 5.73
C ALA A 402 41.19 12.82 5.97
N ASP A 403 41.49 12.49 7.22
CA ASP A 403 42.42 11.40 7.58
C ASP A 403 41.74 10.03 7.67
N VAL A 404 40.40 9.96 7.53
CA VAL A 404 39.65 8.71 7.65
C VAL A 404 39.73 7.90 6.34
N SER A 405 39.94 6.59 6.48
CA SER A 405 39.89 5.65 5.35
C SER A 405 38.47 5.36 4.88
N PHE A 406 38.21 5.51 3.59
CA PHE A 406 36.95 5.09 2.97
C PHE A 406 36.65 3.62 3.22
N ASP A 407 37.64 2.74 3.06
CA ASP A 407 37.49 1.29 3.21
C ASP A 407 37.12 0.90 4.67
N SER A 408 37.58 1.69 5.67
CA SER A 408 37.15 1.48 7.06
C SER A 408 35.68 1.80 7.22
N LYS A 409 35.24 2.98 6.78
CA LYS A 409 33.84 3.40 6.85
C LYS A 409 32.90 2.48 6.05
N TYR A 410 33.37 2.00 4.92
CA TYR A 410 32.63 1.01 4.13
C TYR A 410 32.40 -0.30 4.91
N ARG A 411 33.46 -0.86 5.54
CA ARG A 411 33.33 -2.07 6.34
C ARG A 411 32.42 -1.89 7.55
N GLU A 412 32.52 -0.76 8.25
CA GLU A 412 31.64 -0.39 9.37
C GLU A 412 30.17 -0.35 8.91
N CYS A 413 29.89 0.36 7.82
CA CYS A 413 28.52 0.48 7.27
C CYS A 413 27.95 -0.87 6.84
N LYS A 414 28.74 -1.68 6.16
CA LYS A 414 28.35 -3.03 5.73
C LYS A 414 28.05 -3.93 6.94
N SER A 415 28.90 -3.92 7.95
CA SER A 415 28.72 -4.70 9.18
C SER A 415 27.48 -4.25 9.94
N TYR A 416 27.25 -2.94 10.05
CA TYR A 416 26.10 -2.35 10.71
C TYR A 416 24.75 -2.79 10.11
N TRP A 417 24.61 -2.69 8.79
CA TRP A 417 23.36 -3.10 8.14
C TRP A 417 23.18 -4.60 8.11
N LYS A 418 24.27 -5.36 8.01
CA LYS A 418 24.23 -6.83 8.02
C LYS A 418 23.78 -7.36 9.37
N SER A 419 24.26 -6.82 10.49
CA SER A 419 23.87 -7.23 11.85
C SER A 419 22.36 -7.13 12.07
N LYS A 420 21.70 -6.14 11.46
CA LYS A 420 20.25 -5.99 11.52
C LYS A 420 19.50 -7.13 10.80
N LEU A 421 19.99 -7.54 9.64
CA LEU A 421 19.41 -8.69 8.92
C LEU A 421 19.65 -10.02 9.61
N ASP A 422 20.81 -10.18 10.27
CA ASP A 422 21.20 -11.43 10.93
C ASP A 422 20.28 -11.78 12.12
N ARG A 423 19.65 -10.79 12.74
CA ARG A 423 18.65 -10.99 13.81
C ARG A 423 17.22 -11.17 13.33
N ALA A 424 16.94 -10.97 12.05
CA ALA A 424 15.61 -11.13 11.48
C ALA A 424 15.32 -12.58 11.09
N ALA A 425 14.06 -12.95 11.01
CA ALA A 425 13.63 -14.20 10.39
C ALA A 425 14.20 -14.35 8.97
N GLN A 426 14.47 -15.57 8.53
CA GLN A 426 15.04 -15.83 7.22
C GLN A 426 13.99 -16.44 6.30
N ILE A 427 13.81 -15.84 5.15
CA ILE A 427 12.88 -16.29 4.10
C ILE A 427 13.68 -16.46 2.81
N GLU A 428 13.58 -17.64 2.22
CA GLU A 428 14.16 -17.95 0.92
C GLU A 428 13.11 -18.57 0.00
N VAL A 429 12.95 -17.99 -1.16
CA VAL A 429 12.06 -18.46 -2.23
C VAL A 429 12.85 -18.60 -3.54
N PRO A 430 12.35 -19.34 -4.55
CA PRO A 430 13.07 -19.56 -5.81
C PRO A 430 13.36 -18.30 -6.64
N GLU A 431 12.75 -17.17 -6.32
CA GLU A 431 12.98 -15.90 -7.00
C GLU A 431 13.91 -14.99 -6.20
N ASN A 432 15.18 -14.86 -6.64
CA ASN A 432 16.17 -13.99 -5.99
C ASN A 432 15.71 -12.55 -5.82
N ARG A 433 14.93 -12.00 -6.78
CA ARG A 433 14.36 -10.68 -6.67
C ARG A 433 13.50 -10.53 -5.42
N ILE A 434 12.62 -11.47 -5.16
CA ILE A 434 11.74 -11.45 -3.98
C ILE A 434 12.58 -11.60 -2.70
N ASN A 435 13.58 -12.48 -2.69
CA ASN A 435 14.51 -12.60 -1.57
C ASN A 435 15.22 -11.29 -1.25
N ASN A 436 15.70 -10.61 -2.29
CA ASN A 436 16.33 -9.30 -2.14
C ASN A 436 15.34 -8.25 -1.65
N MET A 437 14.13 -8.21 -2.22
CA MET A 437 13.09 -7.24 -1.82
C MET A 437 12.60 -7.45 -0.39
N ILE A 438 12.54 -8.68 0.13
CA ILE A 438 12.23 -8.94 1.54
C ILE A 438 13.30 -8.33 2.46
N LYS A 439 14.57 -8.56 2.15
CA LYS A 439 15.69 -8.11 2.97
C LYS A 439 15.91 -6.59 2.85
N SER A 440 15.97 -6.07 1.62
CA SER A 440 16.11 -4.62 1.41
C SER A 440 14.89 -3.85 1.92
N GLY A 441 13.69 -4.38 1.73
CA GLY A 441 12.45 -3.76 2.23
C GLY A 441 12.47 -3.64 3.75
N LEU A 442 12.86 -4.67 4.49
CA LEU A 442 13.01 -4.58 5.94
C LEU A 442 13.98 -3.46 6.35
N LEU A 443 15.10 -3.30 5.62
CA LEU A 443 16.08 -2.24 5.88
C LEU A 443 15.57 -0.86 5.44
N HIS A 444 14.79 -0.75 4.37
CA HIS A 444 14.15 0.50 3.95
C HIS A 444 13.12 0.98 4.98
N LEU A 445 12.31 0.07 5.53
CA LEU A 445 11.39 0.41 6.63
C LEU A 445 12.18 0.91 7.84
N ASP A 446 13.29 0.27 8.19
CA ASP A 446 14.14 0.65 9.31
C ASP A 446 14.86 1.99 9.08
N LEU A 447 15.30 2.26 7.85
CA LEU A 447 16.00 3.48 7.45
C LEU A 447 15.20 4.75 7.79
N ILE A 448 13.89 4.72 7.65
CA ILE A 448 13.01 5.86 7.91
C ILE A 448 12.08 5.65 9.13
N THR A 449 12.48 4.77 10.03
CA THR A 449 11.87 4.62 11.36
C THR A 449 12.76 5.36 12.39
N PHE A 450 12.33 6.55 12.80
CA PHE A 450 13.14 7.48 13.59
C PHE A 450 12.81 7.43 15.08
N GLY A 451 13.83 7.60 15.92
CA GLY A 451 13.67 7.63 17.37
C GLY A 451 14.99 7.49 18.08
N GLN A 452 15.03 7.90 19.35
CA GLN A 452 16.20 7.78 20.17
C GLN A 452 16.57 6.33 20.48
N GLN A 453 17.85 6.06 20.66
CA GLN A 453 18.37 4.75 21.03
C GLN A 453 18.93 4.79 22.46
N PRO A 454 18.91 3.66 23.19
CA PRO A 454 18.30 2.37 22.80
C PRO A 454 16.80 2.27 23.07
N ASN A 455 16.19 3.26 23.68
CA ASN A 455 14.81 3.22 24.18
C ASN A 455 13.99 4.41 23.68
N GLY A 456 12.68 4.34 23.89
CA GLY A 456 11.72 5.40 23.57
C GLY A 456 10.87 5.07 22.33
N PRO A 457 9.88 5.92 22.02
CA PRO A 457 9.01 5.75 20.87
C PRO A 457 9.79 5.81 19.54
N LEU A 458 9.28 5.13 18.53
CA LEU A 458 9.78 5.17 17.16
C LEU A 458 8.71 5.75 16.24
N ALA A 459 9.06 6.78 15.48
CA ALA A 459 8.22 7.29 14.39
C ALA A 459 8.46 6.46 13.14
N ALA A 460 7.61 5.45 12.88
CA ALA A 460 7.62 4.66 11.66
C ALA A 460 7.01 5.49 10.52
N ASN A 461 7.82 6.30 9.88
CA ASN A 461 7.41 7.23 8.83
C ASN A 461 6.91 6.51 7.57
N VAL A 462 6.08 7.22 6.83
CA VAL A 462 5.45 6.71 5.59
C VAL A 462 6.04 7.50 4.41
N GLY A 463 7.21 7.09 3.94
CA GLY A 463 7.99 7.88 2.99
C GLY A 463 8.41 9.21 3.60
N ILE A 464 8.06 10.31 2.96
CA ILE A 464 8.33 11.67 3.47
C ILE A 464 7.42 12.07 4.64
N TYR A 465 6.29 11.37 4.83
CA TYR A 465 5.25 11.76 5.78
C TYR A 465 5.53 11.26 7.20
N SER A 466 5.01 11.99 8.20
CA SER A 466 4.96 11.50 9.58
C SER A 466 4.12 10.23 9.68
N PRO A 467 4.25 9.42 10.76
CA PRO A 467 3.47 8.21 10.90
C PRO A 467 1.96 8.43 10.78
N ILE A 468 1.30 7.53 10.06
CA ILE A 468 -0.15 7.51 9.85
C ILE A 468 -0.67 6.16 10.36
N GLY A 469 -1.66 6.17 11.25
CA GLY A 469 -2.10 4.96 11.94
C GLY A 469 -2.46 3.78 11.02
N THR A 470 -3.09 4.05 9.88
CA THR A 470 -3.44 3.02 8.88
C THR A 470 -2.25 2.60 8.02
N GLU A 471 -1.37 3.54 7.68
CA GLU A 471 -0.29 3.30 6.72
C GLU A 471 0.99 2.80 7.40
N SER A 472 1.22 3.14 8.66
CA SER A 472 2.30 2.57 9.47
C SER A 472 1.96 1.15 9.99
N ALA A 473 0.68 0.76 9.96
CA ALA A 473 0.25 -0.57 10.42
C ALA A 473 0.94 -1.74 9.70
N PRO A 474 1.02 -1.80 8.36
CA PRO A 474 1.73 -2.88 7.67
C PRO A 474 3.24 -2.90 7.97
N ILE A 475 3.86 -1.74 8.26
CA ILE A 475 5.27 -1.67 8.69
C ILE A 475 5.43 -2.42 10.02
N MET A 476 4.62 -2.10 11.02
CA MET A 476 4.64 -2.76 12.32
C MET A 476 4.32 -4.26 12.23
N GLN A 477 3.35 -4.64 11.37
CA GLN A 477 3.02 -6.05 11.15
C GLN A 477 4.16 -6.82 10.51
N PHE A 478 4.87 -6.21 9.57
CA PHE A 478 6.02 -6.86 8.95
C PHE A 478 7.17 -7.01 9.95
N TYR A 479 7.47 -5.99 10.76
CA TYR A 479 8.43 -6.11 11.86
C TYR A 479 8.09 -7.30 12.77
N MET A 480 6.85 -7.42 13.22
CA MET A 480 6.42 -8.55 14.03
C MET A 480 6.62 -9.90 13.32
N SER A 481 6.31 -9.97 12.03
CA SER A 481 6.47 -11.19 11.23
C SER A 481 7.93 -11.62 11.10
N MET A 482 8.85 -10.65 11.16
CA MET A 482 10.29 -10.86 11.02
C MET A 482 11.04 -10.97 12.37
N GLY A 483 10.32 -10.98 13.50
CA GLY A 483 10.91 -11.10 14.83
C GLY A 483 11.46 -9.78 15.39
N TRP A 484 11.03 -8.64 14.85
CA TRP A 484 11.38 -7.29 15.34
C TRP A 484 10.25 -6.72 16.20
N GLU A 485 9.84 -7.50 17.22
CA GLU A 485 8.71 -7.14 18.08
C GLU A 485 8.99 -5.87 18.92
N ASP A 486 10.26 -5.58 19.26
CA ASP A 486 10.60 -4.37 20.01
C ASP A 486 10.41 -3.11 19.16
N GLU A 487 10.83 -3.12 17.91
CA GLU A 487 10.60 -2.03 16.96
C GLU A 487 9.10 -1.78 16.75
N ALA A 488 8.32 -2.84 16.61
CA ALA A 488 6.86 -2.73 16.48
C ALA A 488 6.22 -2.14 17.76
N LYS A 489 6.64 -2.58 18.94
CA LYS A 489 6.17 -2.04 20.23
C LYS A 489 6.49 -0.56 20.38
N ARG A 490 7.72 -0.18 20.06
CA ARG A 490 8.17 1.21 20.14
C ARG A 490 7.44 2.10 19.14
N ALA A 491 7.12 1.58 17.94
CA ALA A 491 6.30 2.29 16.95
C ALA A 491 4.83 2.44 17.40
N LEU A 492 4.26 1.45 18.06
CA LEU A 492 2.94 1.59 18.70
C LEU A 492 2.97 2.58 19.87
N THR A 493 4.05 2.62 20.63
CA THR A 493 4.23 3.58 21.72
C THR A 493 4.21 5.03 21.21
N TYR A 494 4.73 5.31 20.02
CA TYR A 494 4.62 6.62 19.36
C TYR A 494 3.16 7.11 19.30
N PHE A 495 2.25 6.29 18.81
CA PHE A 495 0.83 6.66 18.70
C PHE A 495 0.18 6.85 20.07
N LEU A 496 0.59 6.09 21.07
CA LEU A 496 0.09 6.23 22.42
C LEU A 496 0.63 7.50 23.13
N GLU A 497 1.85 7.92 22.83
CA GLU A 497 2.42 9.17 23.34
C GLU A 497 1.81 10.42 22.67
N THR A 498 1.28 10.26 21.47
CA THR A 498 0.61 11.32 20.72
C THR A 498 -0.91 11.34 20.92
N GLN A 499 -1.48 10.41 21.70
CA GLN A 499 -2.90 10.35 22.04
C GLN A 499 -3.33 11.64 22.76
N GLN A 500 -4.45 12.22 22.32
CA GLN A 500 -5.07 13.40 22.93
C GLN A 500 -5.71 13.04 24.29
N GLU A 501 -6.01 14.06 25.09
CA GLU A 501 -6.57 13.89 26.41
C GLU A 501 -7.92 13.14 26.41
N ASN A 502 -8.74 13.34 25.39
CA ASN A 502 -10.01 12.65 25.22
C ASN A 502 -9.90 11.22 24.68
N GLY A 503 -8.70 10.77 24.29
CA GLY A 503 -8.45 9.44 23.72
C GLY A 503 -8.37 9.38 22.20
N LEU A 504 -8.57 10.50 21.49
CA LEU A 504 -8.41 10.59 20.06
C LEU A 504 -6.93 10.45 19.64
N ILE A 505 -6.68 9.69 18.60
CA ILE A 505 -5.41 9.66 17.87
C ILE A 505 -5.72 10.11 16.45
N ALA A 506 -5.22 11.26 16.06
CA ALA A 506 -5.40 11.88 14.74
C ALA A 506 -4.21 12.80 14.47
N ASN A 507 -3.06 12.21 14.15
CA ASN A 507 -1.78 12.89 14.08
C ASN A 507 -1.50 13.50 12.70
N TYR A 508 -1.89 12.78 11.65
CA TYR A 508 -1.60 13.17 10.28
C TYR A 508 -2.77 13.90 9.66
N SER A 509 -2.58 15.16 9.25
CA SER A 509 -3.58 15.99 8.53
C SER A 509 -5.02 15.94 9.08
N GLY A 510 -5.15 15.55 10.36
CA GLY A 510 -6.46 15.38 10.98
C GLY A 510 -7.21 14.10 10.54
N TYR A 511 -6.52 13.07 10.05
CA TYR A 511 -7.13 11.78 9.71
C TYR A 511 -7.68 11.09 10.96
N MET A 512 -9.00 10.96 11.02
CA MET A 512 -9.70 10.46 12.21
C MET A 512 -9.75 8.93 12.26
N VAL A 513 -9.35 8.26 11.20
CA VAL A 513 -9.28 6.80 11.09
C VAL A 513 -8.19 6.19 11.98
N GLU A 514 -7.20 6.99 12.40
CA GLU A 514 -6.03 6.50 13.12
C GLU A 514 -6.37 5.84 14.46
N THR A 515 -7.34 6.35 15.22
CA THR A 515 -7.71 5.77 16.53
C THR A 515 -8.08 4.29 16.40
N GLY A 516 -8.94 3.95 15.45
CA GLY A 516 -9.35 2.56 15.21
C GLY A 516 -8.19 1.68 14.72
N ALA A 517 -7.40 2.21 13.81
CA ALA A 517 -6.24 1.51 13.24
C ALA A 517 -5.16 1.20 14.28
N VAL A 518 -4.88 2.13 15.20
CA VAL A 518 -3.90 1.93 16.28
C VAL A 518 -4.40 0.90 17.29
N LEU A 519 -5.68 0.95 17.70
CA LEU A 519 -6.26 -0.09 18.56
C LEU A 519 -6.20 -1.48 17.93
N TRP A 520 -6.49 -1.57 16.65
CA TRP A 520 -6.33 -2.82 15.90
C TRP A 520 -4.86 -3.29 15.91
N SER A 521 -3.91 -2.41 15.60
CA SER A 521 -2.48 -2.75 15.56
C SER A 521 -1.94 -3.19 16.93
N ILE A 522 -2.43 -2.60 18.04
CA ILE A 522 -2.12 -3.05 19.42
C ILE A 522 -2.65 -4.48 19.64
N GLY A 523 -3.87 -4.75 19.19
CA GLY A 523 -4.45 -6.09 19.28
C GLY A 523 -3.68 -7.12 18.45
N GLU A 524 -3.25 -6.74 17.23
CA GLU A 524 -2.38 -7.58 16.40
C GLU A 524 -1.02 -7.83 17.08
N TYR A 525 -0.38 -6.80 17.64
CA TYR A 525 0.84 -6.95 18.43
C TYR A 525 0.67 -8.01 19.52
N TYR A 526 -0.43 -7.93 20.28
CA TYR A 526 -0.70 -8.93 21.32
C TYR A 526 -0.96 -10.34 20.75
N ARG A 527 -1.57 -10.45 19.58
CA ARG A 527 -1.75 -11.74 18.91
C ARG A 527 -0.41 -12.42 18.59
N TYR A 528 0.60 -11.65 18.16
CA TYR A 528 1.95 -12.15 17.89
C TYR A 528 2.71 -12.46 19.19
N THR A 529 2.80 -11.49 20.09
CA THR A 529 3.80 -11.50 21.18
C THR A 529 3.31 -12.05 22.51
N LYS A 530 1.99 -11.97 22.78
CA LYS A 530 1.39 -12.25 24.09
C LYS A 530 1.99 -11.38 25.22
N ASP A 531 2.56 -10.20 24.91
CA ASP A 531 3.15 -9.29 25.89
C ASP A 531 2.07 -8.68 26.81
N LYS A 532 1.63 -9.48 27.76
CA LYS A 532 0.64 -9.09 28.77
C LYS A 532 1.14 -7.92 29.62
N LYS A 533 2.44 -7.87 29.91
CA LYS A 533 3.01 -6.85 30.78
C LYS A 533 2.84 -5.45 30.17
N TRP A 534 3.34 -5.27 28.96
CA TRP A 534 3.21 -3.99 28.26
C TRP A 534 1.74 -3.62 28.01
N LEU A 535 0.90 -4.58 27.63
CA LEU A 535 -0.51 -4.33 27.43
C LEU A 535 -1.21 -3.79 28.68
N MET A 536 -0.86 -4.33 29.87
CA MET A 536 -1.42 -3.85 31.13
C MET A 536 -0.91 -2.44 31.50
N GLU A 537 0.33 -2.12 31.16
CA GLU A 537 0.91 -0.77 31.33
C GLU A 537 0.16 0.29 30.51
N ILE A 538 -0.18 -0.03 29.26
CA ILE A 538 -0.88 0.88 28.33
C ILE A 538 -2.42 0.81 28.45
N MET A 539 -2.96 -0.06 29.29
CA MET A 539 -4.41 -0.30 29.42
C MET A 539 -5.25 0.98 29.65
N PRO A 540 -4.81 1.95 30.48
CA PRO A 540 -5.57 3.20 30.64
C PRO A 540 -5.71 3.98 29.33
N LYS A 541 -4.66 4.01 28.49
CA LYS A 541 -4.69 4.67 27.17
C LYS A 541 -5.60 3.92 26.18
N ILE A 542 -5.54 2.58 26.17
CA ILE A 542 -6.43 1.74 25.35
C ILE A 542 -7.89 2.02 25.69
N LYS A 543 -8.27 1.95 26.96
CA LYS A 543 -9.65 2.19 27.42
C LYS A 543 -10.13 3.60 27.03
N LYS A 544 -9.27 4.59 27.11
CA LYS A 544 -9.56 5.97 26.75
C LYS A 544 -9.93 6.09 25.26
N SER A 545 -9.16 5.47 24.36
CA SER A 545 -9.47 5.45 22.93
C SER A 545 -10.74 4.63 22.60
N CYS A 546 -10.93 3.48 23.26
CA CYS A 546 -12.16 2.68 23.07
C CYS A 546 -13.41 3.47 23.48
N ASN A 547 -13.36 4.13 24.62
CA ASN A 547 -14.49 4.94 25.11
C ASN A 547 -14.74 6.15 24.19
N TYR A 548 -13.70 6.82 23.73
CA TYR A 548 -13.82 7.90 22.75
C TYR A 548 -14.58 7.45 21.49
N LEU A 549 -14.21 6.31 20.91
CA LEU A 549 -14.90 5.77 19.73
C LEU A 549 -16.37 5.44 20.02
N ILE A 550 -16.68 4.88 21.20
CA ILE A 550 -18.04 4.54 21.60
C ILE A 550 -18.88 5.82 21.80
N ASP A 551 -18.34 6.83 22.46
CA ASP A 551 -19.02 8.11 22.67
C ASP A 551 -19.27 8.83 21.35
N TRP A 552 -18.29 8.83 20.45
CA TRP A 552 -18.47 9.40 19.11
C TRP A 552 -19.57 8.69 18.33
N ARG A 553 -19.58 7.34 18.35
CA ARG A 553 -20.64 6.52 17.75
C ARG A 553 -22.00 6.85 18.35
N ASN A 554 -22.09 6.95 19.69
CA ASN A 554 -23.36 7.26 20.39
C ASN A 554 -23.92 8.62 19.99
N ASN A 555 -23.06 9.62 19.74
CA ASN A 555 -23.47 10.95 19.26
C ASN A 555 -24.05 10.92 17.83
N ASN A 556 -23.80 9.84 17.07
CA ASN A 556 -24.33 9.61 15.72
C ASN A 556 -25.53 8.62 15.68
N LYS A 557 -26.11 8.27 16.82
CA LYS A 557 -27.37 7.53 16.90
C LYS A 557 -28.56 8.49 16.82
N LYS A 558 -28.64 9.24 15.73
CA LYS A 558 -29.65 10.27 15.48
C LYS A 558 -30.75 9.71 14.58
N GLU A 559 -31.98 10.20 14.79
CA GLU A 559 -33.16 9.74 14.02
C GLU A 559 -33.02 10.01 12.52
N GLU A 560 -32.47 11.17 12.15
CA GLU A 560 -32.23 11.59 10.76
C GLU A 560 -31.24 10.69 10.01
N LEU A 561 -30.38 9.95 10.73
CA LEU A 561 -29.43 9.00 10.15
C LEU A 561 -29.97 7.60 10.01
N LYS A 562 -31.20 7.32 10.46
CA LYS A 562 -31.80 5.99 10.29
C LYS A 562 -31.86 5.59 8.82
N GLY A 563 -31.38 4.38 8.56
CA GLY A 563 -31.21 3.83 7.22
C GLY A 563 -29.83 4.06 6.63
N ARG A 564 -29.20 5.22 6.85
CA ARG A 564 -27.85 5.53 6.27
C ARG A 564 -27.04 6.35 7.28
N GLY A 565 -26.00 5.74 7.84
CA GLY A 565 -25.09 6.38 8.79
C GLY A 565 -25.48 6.29 10.27
N TYR A 566 -26.65 5.75 10.63
CA TYR A 566 -27.05 5.59 12.02
C TYR A 566 -26.07 4.72 12.80
N GLY A 567 -25.54 5.25 13.91
CA GLY A 567 -24.55 4.55 14.72
C GLY A 567 -23.20 4.34 14.04
N MET A 568 -22.93 5.07 12.95
CA MET A 568 -21.61 5.19 12.33
C MET A 568 -20.98 6.53 12.71
N ILE A 569 -19.65 6.59 12.73
CA ILE A 569 -18.92 7.84 12.96
C ILE A 569 -18.61 8.52 11.62
N ASP A 570 -18.65 9.85 11.66
CA ASP A 570 -18.35 10.73 10.54
C ASP A 570 -16.95 11.33 10.68
N GLY A 571 -16.19 11.46 9.62
CA GLY A 571 -14.85 12.03 9.70
C GLY A 571 -14.01 11.84 8.47
N LYS A 572 -12.86 12.53 8.47
CA LYS A 572 -11.84 12.46 7.44
C LYS A 572 -11.00 11.19 7.58
N VAL A 573 -10.76 10.47 6.49
CA VAL A 573 -9.90 9.26 6.49
C VAL A 573 -8.65 9.40 5.63
N ALA A 574 -8.73 10.23 4.59
CA ALA A 574 -7.67 10.52 3.62
C ALA A 574 -8.05 11.82 2.89
N ASP A 575 -7.34 12.19 1.86
CA ASP A 575 -7.89 13.12 0.89
C ASP A 575 -8.99 12.40 0.10
N PRO A 576 -10.08 13.03 -0.02
CA PRO A 576 -10.59 14.35 0.27
C PRO A 576 -11.00 14.59 1.73
N GLU A 577 -11.18 15.84 2.05
CA GLU A 577 -11.32 16.34 3.43
C GLU A 577 -12.73 16.31 4.01
N ASP A 578 -13.65 15.58 3.41
CA ASP A 578 -15.05 15.61 3.83
C ASP A 578 -15.35 14.69 5.01
N ASN A 579 -16.16 15.17 5.91
CA ASN A 579 -16.63 14.43 7.08
C ASN A 579 -17.88 13.63 6.74
N PHE A 580 -17.71 12.50 6.05
CA PHE A 580 -18.78 11.56 5.77
C PHE A 580 -18.74 10.35 6.72
N HIS A 581 -19.83 9.59 6.79
CA HIS A 581 -19.90 8.29 7.47
C HIS A 581 -19.21 7.24 6.56
N GLN A 582 -17.88 7.35 6.47
CA GLN A 582 -17.08 6.54 5.56
C GLN A 582 -16.97 5.10 6.02
N PHE A 583 -17.08 4.14 5.09
CA PHE A 583 -16.98 2.72 5.40
C PHE A 583 -15.58 2.33 5.89
N MET A 584 -14.52 2.94 5.35
CA MET A 584 -13.16 2.73 5.83
C MET A 584 -13.00 3.19 7.29
N LEU A 585 -13.45 4.39 7.64
CA LEU A 585 -13.39 4.94 9.01
C LEU A 585 -14.07 4.00 10.01
N ASN A 586 -15.31 3.62 9.69
CA ASN A 586 -16.13 2.76 10.54
C ASN A 586 -15.61 1.32 10.59
N GLY A 587 -15.05 0.82 9.50
CA GLY A 587 -14.40 -0.48 9.44
C GLY A 587 -13.21 -0.58 10.41
N TYR A 588 -12.29 0.38 10.36
CA TYR A 588 -11.15 0.42 11.29
C TYR A 588 -11.57 0.63 12.75
N ALA A 589 -12.55 1.51 12.99
CA ALA A 589 -13.07 1.73 14.33
C ALA A 589 -13.69 0.45 14.92
N TYR A 590 -14.52 -0.26 14.16
CA TYR A 590 -15.05 -1.56 14.52
C TYR A 590 -13.94 -2.59 14.79
N MET A 591 -13.01 -2.73 13.84
CA MET A 591 -11.95 -3.73 13.92
C MET A 591 -11.03 -3.49 15.13
N GLY A 592 -10.70 -2.23 15.41
CA GLY A 592 -9.93 -1.85 16.59
C GLY A 592 -10.66 -2.21 17.89
N LEU A 593 -11.92 -1.82 18.02
CA LEU A 593 -12.73 -2.11 19.22
C LEU A 593 -12.96 -3.61 19.41
N SER A 594 -13.28 -4.34 18.35
CA SER A 594 -13.46 -5.79 18.35
C SER A 594 -12.17 -6.51 18.78
N ARG A 595 -11.04 -6.10 18.22
CA ARG A 595 -9.72 -6.70 18.51
C ARG A 595 -9.33 -6.48 19.98
N ILE A 596 -9.54 -5.29 20.51
CA ILE A 596 -9.30 -5.01 21.93
C ILE A 596 -10.27 -5.84 22.80
N GLY A 597 -11.53 -5.95 22.44
CA GLY A 597 -12.49 -6.80 23.16
C GLY A 597 -12.05 -8.26 23.24
N GLU A 598 -11.50 -8.83 22.15
CA GLU A 598 -10.92 -10.18 22.13
C GLU A 598 -9.71 -10.31 23.07
N VAL A 599 -8.80 -9.33 23.02
CA VAL A 599 -7.61 -9.30 23.87
C VAL A 599 -7.98 -9.24 25.34
N LEU A 600 -8.88 -8.33 25.72
CA LEU A 600 -9.36 -8.19 27.09
C LEU A 600 -10.04 -9.46 27.59
N LYS A 601 -10.79 -10.15 26.72
CA LYS A 601 -11.39 -11.44 27.07
C LYS A 601 -10.34 -12.50 27.35
N SER A 602 -9.29 -12.58 26.56
CA SER A 602 -8.19 -13.52 26.76
C SER A 602 -7.45 -13.29 28.09
N LEU A 603 -7.52 -12.05 28.61
CA LEU A 603 -6.94 -11.63 29.89
C LEU A 603 -7.93 -11.69 31.07
N ASN A 604 -9.19 -12.14 30.83
CA ASN A 604 -10.27 -12.14 31.81
C ASN A 604 -10.56 -10.76 32.43
N ILE A 605 -10.47 -9.70 31.62
CA ILE A 605 -10.79 -8.33 32.05
C ILE A 605 -12.30 -8.11 31.89
N ILE A 606 -12.93 -7.56 32.92
CA ILE A 606 -14.42 -7.50 33.04
C ILE A 606 -15.08 -6.68 31.95
N GLU A 607 -14.42 -5.63 31.43
CA GLU A 607 -14.98 -4.76 30.39
C GLU A 607 -14.96 -5.41 28.99
N ALA A 608 -14.36 -6.59 28.83
CA ALA A 608 -14.24 -7.29 27.55
C ALA A 608 -15.60 -7.51 26.87
N ASP A 609 -16.59 -7.97 27.61
CA ASP A 609 -17.91 -8.25 27.07
C ASP A 609 -18.65 -6.98 26.66
N PHE A 610 -18.42 -5.86 27.37
CA PHE A 610 -18.97 -4.56 26.99
C PHE A 610 -18.42 -4.10 25.63
N TYR A 611 -17.09 -4.08 25.46
CA TYR A 611 -16.46 -3.63 24.19
C TYR A 611 -16.84 -4.56 23.02
N ARG A 612 -16.91 -5.86 23.26
CA ARG A 612 -17.33 -6.82 22.23
C ARG A 612 -18.79 -6.57 21.80
N LYS A 613 -19.69 -6.36 22.74
CA LYS A 613 -21.10 -6.07 22.45
C LYS A 613 -21.25 -4.76 21.66
N GLU A 614 -20.50 -3.71 22.04
CA GLU A 614 -20.51 -2.43 21.29
C GLU A 614 -19.95 -2.61 19.87
N ALA A 615 -18.88 -3.40 19.69
CA ALA A 615 -18.35 -3.74 18.37
C ALA A 615 -19.39 -4.51 17.52
N ASP A 616 -20.05 -5.53 18.09
CA ASP A 616 -21.07 -6.30 17.39
C ASP A 616 -22.27 -5.43 16.96
N ASN A 617 -22.69 -4.49 17.82
CA ASN A 617 -23.73 -3.53 17.48
C ASN A 617 -23.29 -2.58 16.37
N TRP A 618 -22.04 -2.11 16.41
CA TRP A 618 -21.46 -1.25 15.36
C TRP A 618 -21.42 -1.97 14.02
N LYS A 619 -20.97 -3.23 14.00
CA LYS A 619 -20.99 -4.08 12.80
C LYS A 619 -22.37 -4.17 12.18
N LYS A 620 -23.41 -4.32 12.99
CA LYS A 620 -24.82 -4.37 12.51
C LYS A 620 -25.24 -3.05 11.87
N ASP A 621 -24.92 -1.92 12.50
CA ASP A 621 -25.26 -0.58 11.99
C ASP A 621 -24.56 -0.30 10.66
N ILE A 622 -23.25 -0.65 10.55
CA ILE A 622 -22.48 -0.52 9.29
C ILE A 622 -23.10 -1.37 8.18
N ARG A 623 -23.41 -2.65 8.47
CA ARG A 623 -24.03 -3.56 7.49
C ARG A 623 -25.40 -3.07 7.03
N SER A 624 -26.22 -2.57 7.96
CA SER A 624 -27.53 -2.00 7.64
C SER A 624 -27.40 -0.79 6.71
N SER A 625 -26.49 0.12 7.02
CA SER A 625 -26.19 1.28 6.16
C SER A 625 -25.65 0.90 4.78
N LEU A 626 -24.80 -0.13 4.72
CA LEU A 626 -24.28 -0.66 3.45
C LEU A 626 -25.42 -1.18 2.55
N ILE A 627 -26.30 -2.02 3.09
CA ILE A 627 -27.42 -2.60 2.34
C ILE A 627 -28.33 -1.49 1.78
N VAL A 628 -28.65 -0.48 2.58
CA VAL A 628 -29.45 0.66 2.11
C VAL A 628 -28.71 1.46 1.04
N SER A 629 -27.41 1.74 1.24
CA SER A 629 -26.62 2.47 0.24
C SER A 629 -26.49 1.70 -1.08
N MET A 630 -26.31 0.36 -1.02
CA MET A 630 -26.31 -0.50 -2.21
C MET A 630 -27.66 -0.48 -2.94
N SER A 631 -28.77 -0.49 -2.19
CA SER A 631 -30.12 -0.47 -2.79
C SER A 631 -30.40 0.80 -3.60
N LEU A 632 -29.73 1.90 -3.28
CA LEU A 632 -29.85 3.20 -3.93
C LEU A 632 -28.71 3.48 -4.92
N SER A 633 -27.79 2.54 -5.08
CA SER A 633 -26.64 2.66 -5.99
C SER A 633 -26.94 1.94 -7.31
N PRO A 634 -26.74 2.61 -8.47
CA PRO A 634 -26.98 1.98 -9.75
C PRO A 634 -26.10 0.75 -9.99
N VAL A 635 -26.70 -0.30 -10.56
CA VAL A 635 -25.95 -1.46 -11.04
C VAL A 635 -25.05 -1.06 -12.21
N VAL A 636 -23.95 -1.79 -12.40
CA VAL A 636 -22.98 -1.56 -13.46
C VAL A 636 -22.77 -2.83 -14.30
N PRO A 637 -22.47 -2.70 -15.60
CA PRO A 637 -22.15 -3.85 -16.45
C PRO A 637 -20.77 -4.41 -16.11
N LEU A 638 -20.66 -5.74 -16.13
CA LEU A 638 -19.40 -6.47 -16.11
C LEU A 638 -18.98 -6.89 -17.53
N GLY A 639 -17.75 -7.32 -17.69
CA GLY A 639 -17.17 -7.69 -18.97
C GLY A 639 -17.84 -8.89 -19.65
N ASP A 640 -18.50 -9.76 -18.89
CA ASP A 640 -19.26 -10.92 -19.39
C ASP A 640 -20.68 -10.57 -19.90
N GLY A 641 -21.12 -9.34 -19.68
CA GLY A 641 -22.46 -8.86 -20.05
C GLY A 641 -23.49 -9.01 -18.95
N THR A 642 -23.12 -9.53 -17.79
CA THR A 642 -23.95 -9.45 -16.57
C THR A 642 -23.87 -8.07 -15.93
N TRP A 643 -24.75 -7.77 -15.01
CA TRP A 643 -24.76 -6.52 -14.24
C TRP A 643 -24.62 -6.81 -12.75
N CYS A 644 -23.89 -5.95 -12.05
CA CYS A 644 -23.53 -6.14 -10.68
C CYS A 644 -24.01 -4.96 -9.81
N PRO A 645 -24.61 -5.23 -8.63
CA PRO A 645 -24.86 -4.21 -7.62
C PRO A 645 -23.56 -3.53 -7.16
N THR A 646 -23.66 -2.24 -6.82
CA THR A 646 -22.52 -1.43 -6.40
C THR A 646 -22.75 -0.82 -5.03
N ALA A 647 -21.71 -0.25 -4.44
CA ALA A 647 -21.77 0.50 -3.21
C ALA A 647 -20.92 1.78 -3.29
N PRO A 648 -21.28 2.86 -2.59
CA PRO A 648 -20.46 4.05 -2.46
C PRO A 648 -19.36 3.85 -1.40
N PRO A 649 -18.35 4.75 -1.32
CA PRO A 649 -17.32 4.72 -0.27
C PRO A 649 -17.81 5.17 1.11
N TRP A 650 -18.98 5.80 1.22
CA TRP A 650 -19.63 6.25 2.46
C TRP A 650 -21.15 6.13 2.42
N ALA A 651 -21.76 6.07 3.60
CA ALA A 651 -23.17 5.76 3.74
C ALA A 651 -24.13 6.74 3.03
N GLU A 652 -23.81 8.03 2.98
CA GLU A 652 -24.64 9.06 2.35
C GLU A 652 -24.57 9.08 0.82
N GLY A 653 -23.53 8.46 0.26
CA GLY A 653 -23.31 8.42 -1.18
C GLY A 653 -24.21 7.41 -1.90
N ASN A 654 -24.36 7.60 -3.20
CA ASN A 654 -24.84 6.59 -4.11
C ASN A 654 -23.69 6.30 -5.07
N GLY A 655 -23.32 5.06 -5.23
CA GLY A 655 -22.07 4.76 -5.93
C GLY A 655 -22.25 3.86 -7.11
N PRO A 656 -21.21 3.70 -7.90
CA PRO A 656 -19.94 4.46 -7.83
C PRO A 656 -20.13 5.96 -8.09
N ARG A 657 -19.43 6.78 -7.33
CA ARG A 657 -19.58 8.25 -7.37
C ARG A 657 -19.36 8.86 -8.75
N ALA A 658 -18.37 8.35 -9.47
CA ALA A 658 -18.04 8.79 -10.82
C ALA A 658 -19.23 8.77 -11.79
N LEU A 659 -20.23 7.91 -11.56
CA LEU A 659 -21.40 7.77 -12.39
C LEU A 659 -22.58 8.63 -11.96
N TYR A 660 -22.62 9.01 -10.70
CA TYR A 660 -23.83 9.53 -10.06
C TYR A 660 -23.63 10.83 -9.29
N GLN A 661 -22.44 11.14 -8.81
CA GLN A 661 -22.18 12.25 -7.90
C GLN A 661 -22.49 13.62 -8.54
N ASP A 662 -23.17 14.47 -7.79
CA ASP A 662 -23.45 15.85 -8.16
C ASP A 662 -22.20 16.74 -8.06
N LEU A 663 -22.28 17.95 -8.64
CA LEU A 663 -21.17 18.88 -8.74
C LEU A 663 -20.67 19.38 -7.37
N GLY A 664 -19.43 19.83 -7.35
CA GLY A 664 -18.86 20.59 -6.24
C GLY A 664 -18.25 19.75 -5.14
N THR A 665 -18.25 18.46 -5.26
CA THR A 665 -17.51 17.64 -4.34
C THR A 665 -16.06 17.53 -4.75
N PHE A 666 -15.26 17.51 -3.77
CA PHE A 666 -13.86 17.35 -3.81
C PHE A 666 -13.41 16.22 -4.73
N TRP A 667 -12.23 16.34 -5.19
CA TRP A 667 -11.48 15.27 -5.83
C TRP A 667 -10.07 15.26 -5.25
N SER A 668 -9.44 14.11 -5.27
CA SER A 668 -8.10 13.88 -4.77
C SER A 668 -7.27 13.24 -5.86
N HIS A 669 -5.94 13.48 -5.85
CA HIS A 669 -4.98 12.81 -6.72
C HIS A 669 -5.31 12.86 -8.23
N GLY A 670 -6.10 13.83 -8.65
CA GLY A 670 -6.33 14.16 -10.05
C GLY A 670 -7.41 13.41 -10.80
N THR A 671 -8.14 12.48 -10.18
CA THR A 671 -9.26 11.80 -10.84
C THR A 671 -10.52 11.67 -9.99
N PHE A 672 -11.67 11.63 -10.66
CA PHE A 672 -12.98 11.50 -10.02
C PHE A 672 -13.27 10.06 -9.52
N THR A 673 -12.49 9.06 -9.95
CA THR A 673 -12.64 7.67 -9.51
C THR A 673 -11.83 7.34 -8.25
N ILE A 674 -11.03 8.27 -7.78
CA ILE A 674 -10.08 7.99 -6.70
C ILE A 674 -10.77 7.61 -5.40
N ALA A 675 -11.83 8.31 -5.02
CA ALA A 675 -12.56 8.03 -3.78
C ALA A 675 -13.15 6.61 -3.79
N ASP A 676 -13.72 6.18 -4.92
CA ASP A 676 -14.24 4.82 -5.07
C ASP A 676 -13.11 3.78 -5.07
N GLY A 677 -11.97 4.10 -5.68
CA GLY A 677 -10.82 3.22 -5.81
C GLY A 677 -10.00 3.06 -4.52
N LEU A 678 -9.78 4.15 -3.76
CA LEU A 678 -8.99 4.15 -2.52
C LEU A 678 -9.84 3.84 -1.29
N LEU A 679 -10.99 4.49 -1.15
CA LEU A 679 -11.82 4.44 0.04
C LEU A 679 -12.99 3.49 -0.10
N GLY A 680 -12.99 2.69 -1.16
CA GLY A 680 -14.09 1.84 -1.56
C GLY A 680 -14.50 0.80 -0.51
N PRO A 681 -15.68 0.19 -0.71
CA PRO A 681 -16.28 -0.70 0.28
C PRO A 681 -15.55 -2.03 0.47
N LEU A 682 -14.46 -2.31 -0.28
CA LEU A 682 -13.57 -3.44 -0.01
C LEU A 682 -12.94 -3.39 1.38
N TYR A 683 -12.80 -2.19 1.97
CA TYR A 683 -12.40 -2.06 3.38
C TYR A 683 -13.38 -2.74 4.34
N LEU A 684 -14.66 -2.89 3.97
CA LEU A 684 -15.60 -3.64 4.80
C LEU A 684 -15.27 -5.14 4.88
N ILE A 685 -14.61 -5.68 3.85
CA ILE A 685 -14.12 -7.05 3.86
C ILE A 685 -12.80 -7.11 4.64
N TYR A 686 -11.87 -6.20 4.36
CA TYR A 686 -10.59 -6.12 5.05
C TYR A 686 -10.75 -5.93 6.56
N CYS A 687 -11.66 -5.06 6.98
CA CYS A 687 -11.97 -4.79 8.38
C CYS A 687 -12.94 -5.79 9.02
N GLU A 688 -13.19 -6.95 8.44
CA GLU A 688 -13.98 -8.05 9.02
C GLU A 688 -15.47 -7.72 9.26
N ILE A 689 -16.00 -6.68 8.61
CA ILE A 689 -17.46 -6.38 8.62
C ILE A 689 -18.20 -7.43 7.78
N LEU A 690 -17.63 -7.78 6.63
CA LEU A 690 -18.11 -8.83 5.73
C LEU A 690 -17.11 -9.99 5.73
N GLU A 691 -17.60 -11.21 5.77
CA GLU A 691 -16.74 -12.38 5.53
C GLU A 691 -16.41 -12.44 4.02
N PRO A 692 -15.17 -12.74 3.62
CA PRO A 692 -14.78 -12.75 2.20
C PRO A 692 -15.63 -13.68 1.31
N SER A 693 -16.20 -14.73 1.88
CA SER A 693 -17.04 -15.70 1.16
C SER A 693 -18.51 -15.29 1.02
N GLU A 694 -18.95 -14.21 1.66
CA GLU A 694 -20.32 -13.73 1.53
C GLU A 694 -20.65 -13.26 0.10
N ALA A 695 -21.89 -13.41 -0.35
CA ALA A 695 -22.33 -12.96 -1.67
C ALA A 695 -22.07 -11.47 -1.89
N ILE A 696 -22.36 -10.63 -0.87
CA ILE A 696 -22.11 -9.19 -0.92
C ILE A 696 -20.60 -8.90 -1.13
N ALA A 697 -19.71 -9.59 -0.41
CA ALA A 697 -18.28 -9.41 -0.55
C ALA A 697 -17.80 -9.74 -1.99
N LYS A 698 -18.32 -10.81 -2.59
CA LYS A 698 -18.02 -11.18 -3.99
C LYS A 698 -18.53 -10.14 -4.97
N MET A 699 -19.74 -9.62 -4.81
CA MET A 699 -20.28 -8.54 -5.66
C MET A 699 -19.42 -7.29 -5.57
N LEU A 700 -19.03 -6.87 -4.36
CA LEU A 700 -18.15 -5.72 -4.16
C LEU A 700 -16.80 -5.91 -4.85
N TYR A 701 -16.19 -7.08 -4.73
CA TYR A 701 -14.93 -7.40 -5.40
C TYR A 701 -15.08 -7.43 -6.93
N HIS A 702 -16.16 -8.01 -7.47
CA HIS A 702 -16.38 -8.12 -8.93
C HIS A 702 -16.53 -6.75 -9.58
N TYR A 703 -17.46 -5.90 -9.11
CA TYR A 703 -17.64 -4.60 -9.76
C TYR A 703 -16.43 -3.69 -9.56
N HIS A 704 -15.78 -3.76 -8.37
CA HIS A 704 -14.60 -2.97 -8.09
C HIS A 704 -13.43 -3.36 -9.00
N SER A 705 -13.24 -4.66 -9.21
CA SER A 705 -12.25 -5.17 -10.17
C SER A 705 -12.56 -4.70 -11.59
N GLU A 706 -13.84 -4.76 -12.00
CA GLU A 706 -14.25 -4.36 -13.35
C GLU A 706 -14.01 -2.87 -13.63
N LEU A 707 -14.34 -1.99 -12.67
CA LEU A 707 -14.26 -0.54 -12.85
C LEU A 707 -12.86 0.05 -12.53
N PHE A 708 -12.16 -0.50 -11.51
CA PHE A 708 -10.99 0.15 -10.93
C PHE A 708 -9.67 -0.61 -11.11
N TYR A 709 -9.70 -1.74 -11.81
CA TYR A 709 -8.49 -2.45 -12.20
C TYR A 709 -7.90 -1.80 -13.45
N GLN A 710 -6.69 -1.26 -13.35
CA GLN A 710 -5.97 -0.65 -14.46
C GLN A 710 -4.66 -1.38 -14.69
N GLY A 711 -4.40 -1.81 -15.92
CA GLY A 711 -3.16 -2.49 -16.27
C GLY A 711 -2.84 -3.68 -15.37
N ASN A 712 -3.86 -4.46 -15.00
CA ASN A 712 -3.77 -5.63 -14.13
C ASN A 712 -3.32 -5.31 -12.68
N SER A 713 -3.43 -4.09 -12.25
CA SER A 713 -3.24 -3.69 -10.85
C SER A 713 -4.46 -2.95 -10.33
N GLY A 714 -4.60 -2.87 -9.03
CA GLY A 714 -5.52 -1.93 -8.42
C GLY A 714 -5.17 -0.51 -8.86
N PHE A 715 -6.00 0.44 -8.60
CA PHE A 715 -5.94 1.83 -9.03
C PHE A 715 -4.56 2.50 -8.88
N SER A 716 -4.42 3.82 -9.07
CA SER A 716 -3.14 4.54 -9.06
C SER A 716 -2.30 4.39 -7.77
N GLN A 717 -2.95 4.05 -6.67
CA GLN A 717 -2.35 3.60 -5.40
C GLN A 717 -2.84 2.18 -5.12
N PRO A 718 -2.28 1.17 -5.76
CA PRO A 718 -2.87 -0.17 -5.80
C PRO A 718 -3.00 -0.86 -4.44
N TYR A 719 -2.12 -0.55 -3.49
CA TYR A 719 -2.15 -1.17 -2.17
C TYR A 719 -3.29 -0.68 -1.26
N TYR A 720 -3.88 0.47 -1.55
CA TYR A 720 -5.10 0.91 -0.86
C TYR A 720 -6.35 0.17 -1.31
N SER A 721 -6.34 -0.42 -2.50
CA SER A 721 -7.52 -1.12 -3.05
C SER A 721 -7.85 -2.43 -2.33
N THR A 722 -6.94 -2.97 -1.52
CA THR A 722 -7.04 -4.24 -0.78
C THR A 722 -7.32 -5.50 -1.60
N HIS A 723 -7.19 -5.44 -2.93
CA HIS A 723 -7.42 -6.59 -3.83
C HIS A 723 -6.54 -7.79 -3.49
N ASN A 724 -5.22 -7.57 -3.32
CA ASN A 724 -4.29 -8.65 -2.99
C ASN A 724 -4.68 -9.40 -1.72
N TRP A 725 -5.09 -8.65 -0.68
CA TRP A 725 -5.53 -9.25 0.56
C TRP A 725 -6.77 -10.15 0.35
N TYR A 726 -7.79 -9.67 -0.40
CA TYR A 726 -8.99 -10.44 -0.70
C TYR A 726 -8.66 -11.70 -1.52
N GLN A 727 -7.84 -11.55 -2.55
CA GLN A 727 -7.43 -12.61 -3.46
C GLN A 727 -6.66 -13.72 -2.69
N ALA A 728 -5.73 -13.34 -1.82
CA ALA A 728 -5.01 -14.27 -0.95
C ALA A 728 -5.98 -14.99 0.01
N LYS A 729 -6.89 -14.25 0.67
CA LYS A 729 -7.91 -14.84 1.56
C LYS A 729 -8.79 -15.86 0.85
N MET A 730 -9.19 -15.58 -0.38
CA MET A 730 -10.04 -16.46 -1.18
C MET A 730 -9.27 -17.59 -1.88
N GLY A 731 -7.94 -17.49 -1.96
CA GLY A 731 -7.09 -18.45 -2.69
C GLY A 731 -7.20 -18.30 -4.20
N LEU A 732 -7.45 -17.08 -4.68
CA LEU A 732 -7.49 -16.73 -6.11
C LEU A 732 -6.06 -16.54 -6.62
N THR A 733 -5.38 -17.64 -6.93
CA THR A 733 -3.93 -17.63 -7.19
C THR A 733 -3.56 -16.76 -8.39
N LYS A 734 -4.19 -16.96 -9.56
CA LYS A 734 -3.84 -16.18 -10.75
C LYS A 734 -4.16 -14.69 -10.62
N PRO A 735 -5.35 -14.28 -10.13
CA PRO A 735 -5.62 -12.87 -9.83
C PRO A 735 -4.64 -12.28 -8.83
N PHE A 736 -4.27 -13.01 -7.76
CA PHE A 736 -3.27 -12.58 -6.79
C PHE A 736 -1.91 -12.33 -7.45
N LEU A 737 -1.39 -13.30 -8.19
CA LEU A 737 -0.08 -13.20 -8.85
C LEU A 737 -0.07 -12.09 -9.90
N ASN A 738 -1.19 -11.93 -10.61
CA ASN A 738 -1.36 -10.86 -11.59
C ASN A 738 -1.24 -9.48 -10.93
N THR A 739 -1.99 -9.22 -9.86
CA THR A 739 -1.92 -7.96 -9.12
C THR A 739 -0.55 -7.78 -8.46
N TYR A 740 -0.03 -8.80 -7.80
CA TYR A 740 1.23 -8.79 -7.06
C TYR A 740 2.43 -8.39 -7.95
N TYR A 741 2.64 -9.12 -9.05
CA TYR A 741 3.78 -8.84 -9.94
C TYR A 741 3.59 -7.55 -10.75
N THR A 742 2.38 -7.22 -11.18
CA THR A 742 2.15 -6.00 -11.96
C THR A 742 2.31 -4.76 -11.10
N THR A 743 1.80 -4.77 -9.88
CA THR A 743 1.97 -3.65 -8.94
C THR A 743 3.43 -3.46 -8.57
N MET A 744 4.14 -4.55 -8.23
CA MET A 744 5.58 -4.51 -7.95
C MET A 744 6.36 -3.94 -9.15
N ALA A 745 6.10 -4.43 -10.36
CA ALA A 745 6.81 -3.97 -11.56
C ALA A 745 6.53 -2.51 -11.92
N ALA A 746 5.36 -1.99 -11.54
CA ALA A 746 4.90 -0.63 -11.84
C ALA A 746 5.35 0.41 -10.81
N THR A 747 5.46 0.06 -9.53
CA THR A 747 5.72 1.01 -8.44
C THR A 747 7.10 0.87 -7.81
N ALA A 748 7.68 -0.32 -7.82
CA ALA A 748 9.02 -0.54 -7.26
C ALA A 748 10.14 -0.20 -8.24
N ASP A 749 11.22 0.36 -7.74
CA ASP A 749 12.48 0.42 -8.46
C ASP A 749 12.99 -1.01 -8.72
N ARG A 750 13.33 -1.30 -9.97
CA ARG A 750 13.69 -2.66 -10.37
C ARG A 750 15.12 -3.06 -10.01
N GLU A 751 15.93 -2.11 -9.52
CA GLU A 751 17.35 -2.27 -9.22
C GLU A 751 17.65 -2.07 -7.72
N THR A 752 16.93 -1.15 -7.06
CA THR A 752 17.16 -0.77 -5.66
C THR A 752 15.97 -1.06 -4.75
N TYR A 753 14.85 -1.49 -5.33
CA TYR A 753 13.67 -2.07 -4.70
C TYR A 753 12.80 -1.12 -3.86
N SER A 754 13.15 0.13 -3.68
CA SER A 754 12.28 1.12 -3.03
C SER A 754 11.05 1.45 -3.88
N PHE A 755 9.99 1.94 -3.26
CA PHE A 755 8.68 2.15 -3.89
C PHE A 755 8.33 3.62 -4.08
N TRP A 756 7.64 3.93 -5.21
CA TRP A 756 6.85 5.13 -5.35
C TRP A 756 5.47 4.96 -4.73
N GLU A 757 4.88 6.08 -4.26
CA GLU A 757 3.50 6.11 -3.77
C GLU A 757 2.49 5.84 -4.89
N HIS A 758 2.72 6.42 -6.06
CA HIS A 758 1.79 6.38 -7.19
C HIS A 758 2.45 5.88 -8.46
N LEU A 759 1.62 5.41 -9.39
CA LEU A 759 2.05 5.07 -10.75
C LEU A 759 2.57 6.28 -11.56
N TYR A 760 2.49 7.51 -11.03
CA TYR A 760 2.96 8.75 -11.66
C TYR A 760 4.12 9.44 -10.93
N LYS A 761 4.91 8.69 -10.17
CA LYS A 761 6.12 9.18 -9.49
C LYS A 761 5.85 10.32 -8.49
N MET A 762 5.09 10.07 -7.49
CA MET A 762 4.90 10.97 -6.36
C MET A 762 5.33 10.27 -5.08
N THR A 763 6.06 10.96 -4.23
CA THR A 763 6.60 10.51 -2.95
C THR A 763 7.48 9.25 -3.08
N PRO A 764 8.82 9.41 -3.15
CA PRO A 764 9.75 8.29 -3.15
C PRO A 764 9.83 7.61 -1.78
N HIS A 765 10.33 6.39 -1.75
CA HIS A 765 10.48 5.58 -0.53
C HIS A 765 9.19 5.48 0.29
N LYS A 766 8.07 5.30 -0.40
CA LYS A 766 6.76 5.15 0.27
C LYS A 766 6.68 3.79 0.97
N THR A 767 6.99 3.77 2.24
CA THR A 767 7.08 2.55 3.06
C THR A 767 5.73 1.88 3.32
N HIS A 768 4.61 2.56 3.15
CA HIS A 768 3.28 1.93 3.15
C HIS A 768 3.14 0.93 1.99
N GLU A 769 3.47 1.34 0.77
CA GLU A 769 3.41 0.49 -0.42
C GLU A 769 4.40 -0.67 -0.31
N GLU A 770 5.61 -0.39 0.13
CA GLU A 770 6.64 -1.40 0.33
C GLU A 770 6.23 -2.40 1.42
N ALA A 771 5.73 -1.93 2.57
CA ALA A 771 5.27 -2.80 3.65
C ALA A 771 4.05 -3.65 3.26
N ASN A 772 3.13 -3.13 2.45
CA ASN A 772 2.02 -3.92 1.92
C ASN A 772 2.50 -4.99 0.94
N PHE A 773 3.47 -4.68 0.06
CA PHE A 773 4.12 -5.68 -0.77
C PHE A 773 4.76 -6.79 0.07
N LEU A 774 5.47 -6.43 1.14
CA LEU A 774 6.09 -7.39 2.07
C LEU A 774 5.04 -8.23 2.81
N MET A 775 3.93 -7.63 3.24
CA MET A 775 2.82 -8.33 3.86
C MET A 775 2.06 -9.22 2.86
N ASP A 776 1.95 -8.84 1.60
CA ASP A 776 1.37 -9.70 0.56
C ASP A 776 2.28 -10.89 0.25
N THR A 777 3.60 -10.68 0.25
CA THR A 777 4.59 -11.78 0.18
C THR A 777 4.46 -12.71 1.37
N ARG A 778 4.32 -12.19 2.57
CA ARG A 778 4.08 -12.97 3.79
C ARG A 778 2.78 -13.77 3.67
N ARG A 779 1.68 -13.17 3.20
CA ARG A 779 0.38 -13.84 3.01
C ARG A 779 0.43 -14.93 1.95
N MET A 780 1.21 -14.75 0.91
CA MET A 780 1.46 -15.75 -0.12
C MET A 780 2.16 -16.98 0.48
N LEU A 781 3.10 -16.77 1.40
CA LEU A 781 3.91 -17.82 2.04
C LEU A 781 3.18 -18.46 3.23
N TYR A 782 2.58 -17.67 4.11
CA TYR A 782 1.79 -18.15 5.24
C TYR A 782 0.81 -17.10 5.73
N MET A 783 -0.34 -17.52 6.18
CA MET A 783 -1.35 -16.64 6.78
C MET A 783 -2.24 -17.40 7.77
N GLU A 784 -2.72 -16.68 8.76
CA GLU A 784 -3.66 -17.21 9.74
C GLU A 784 -5.10 -17.02 9.26
N ASN A 785 -5.91 -18.05 9.50
CA ASN A 785 -7.35 -18.01 9.26
C ASN A 785 -8.07 -18.66 10.44
N LYS A 786 -8.45 -17.86 11.44
CA LYS A 786 -8.98 -18.33 12.72
C LYS A 786 -7.98 -19.31 13.38
N ASP A 787 -8.35 -20.56 13.60
CA ASP A 787 -7.49 -21.61 14.19
C ASP A 787 -6.72 -22.43 13.15
N THR A 788 -6.68 -21.98 11.92
CA THR A 788 -5.98 -22.65 10.81
C THR A 788 -4.79 -21.83 10.36
N LEU A 789 -3.65 -22.49 10.16
CA LEU A 789 -2.49 -21.95 9.48
C LEU A 789 -2.54 -22.38 8.00
N GLU A 790 -2.62 -21.42 7.10
CA GLU A 790 -2.61 -21.63 5.66
C GLU A 790 -1.22 -21.31 5.10
N ILE A 791 -0.57 -22.27 4.45
CA ILE A 791 0.81 -22.19 3.96
C ILE A 791 0.79 -22.30 2.44
N PHE A 792 1.58 -21.46 1.77
CA PHE A 792 1.79 -21.46 0.31
C PHE A 792 0.50 -21.31 -0.51
N LYS A 793 -0.51 -20.68 0.08
CA LYS A 793 -1.88 -20.67 -0.46
C LYS A 793 -1.98 -20.15 -1.89
N VAL A 794 -1.19 -19.14 -2.23
CA VAL A 794 -1.20 -18.47 -3.55
C VAL A 794 0.22 -18.32 -4.15
N ILE A 795 1.15 -19.25 -3.83
CA ILE A 795 2.46 -19.26 -4.49
C ILE A 795 2.32 -19.62 -5.97
N PRO A 796 3.20 -19.11 -6.85
CA PRO A 796 3.23 -19.55 -8.24
C PRO A 796 3.72 -21.01 -8.34
N ARG A 797 3.14 -21.77 -9.26
CA ARG A 797 3.47 -23.20 -9.38
C ARG A 797 4.89 -23.45 -9.88
N ASN A 798 5.49 -22.51 -10.62
CA ASN A 798 6.88 -22.59 -11.05
C ASN A 798 7.90 -22.57 -9.89
N TRP A 799 7.47 -22.18 -8.67
CA TRP A 799 8.33 -22.29 -7.48
C TRP A 799 8.53 -23.73 -7.01
N LEU A 800 7.74 -24.67 -7.54
CA LEU A 800 7.88 -26.10 -7.28
C LEU A 800 8.35 -26.88 -8.52
N GLU A 801 9.04 -26.23 -9.46
CA GLU A 801 9.82 -26.92 -10.50
C GLU A 801 10.96 -27.74 -9.88
N ASP A 802 11.52 -28.66 -10.66
CA ASP A 802 12.56 -29.58 -10.16
C ASP A 802 13.75 -28.85 -9.53
N GLY A 803 14.20 -29.33 -8.39
CA GLY A 803 15.31 -28.75 -7.63
C GLY A 803 15.01 -27.44 -6.89
N LYS A 804 13.80 -26.90 -7.00
CA LYS A 804 13.41 -25.65 -6.30
C LYS A 804 13.13 -25.93 -4.83
N LYS A 805 13.45 -24.92 -4.01
CA LYS A 805 13.26 -24.96 -2.55
C LYS A 805 12.63 -23.65 -2.06
N ILE A 806 11.70 -23.76 -1.10
CA ILE A 806 11.18 -22.66 -0.28
C ILE A 806 11.59 -22.94 1.16
N SER A 807 12.03 -21.92 1.89
CA SER A 807 12.43 -22.04 3.30
C SER A 807 12.03 -20.82 4.08
N LEU A 808 11.32 -21.02 5.19
CA LEU A 808 10.94 -20.01 6.18
C LEU A 808 11.54 -20.44 7.50
N HIS A 809 12.41 -19.64 8.08
CA HIS A 809 13.10 -19.93 9.33
C HIS A 809 12.86 -18.81 10.34
N ASN A 810 12.41 -19.17 11.55
CA ASN A 810 12.09 -18.25 12.64
C ASN A 810 11.03 -17.20 12.29
N VAL A 811 10.15 -17.43 11.30
CA VAL A 811 9.08 -16.46 11.00
C VAL A 811 8.01 -16.47 12.09
N ARG A 812 7.41 -15.32 12.37
CA ARG A 812 6.43 -15.18 13.43
C ARG A 812 5.00 -15.21 12.90
N SER A 813 4.12 -15.83 13.68
CA SER A 813 2.68 -15.90 13.44
C SER A 813 1.89 -15.71 14.74
N TYR A 814 0.55 -15.67 14.66
CA TYR A 814 -0.31 -15.68 15.87
C TYR A 814 -0.19 -16.97 16.68
N PHE A 815 0.34 -18.04 16.06
CA PHE A 815 0.60 -19.34 16.67
C PHE A 815 2.04 -19.47 17.20
N GLY A 816 2.84 -18.37 17.16
CA GLY A 816 4.23 -18.36 17.56
C GLY A 816 5.19 -18.51 16.39
N GLU A 817 6.37 -19.01 16.68
CA GLU A 817 7.46 -19.22 15.72
C GLU A 817 7.18 -20.39 14.80
N LEU A 818 7.48 -20.22 13.52
CA LEU A 818 7.27 -21.22 12.47
C LEU A 818 8.57 -21.52 11.74
N GLU A 819 8.75 -22.82 11.48
CA GLU A 819 9.72 -23.37 10.55
C GLU A 819 8.96 -24.06 9.44
N VAL A 820 9.16 -23.65 8.19
CA VAL A 820 8.50 -24.24 7.04
C VAL A 820 9.50 -24.44 5.93
N SER A 821 9.47 -25.61 5.29
CA SER A 821 10.26 -25.83 4.08
C SER A 821 9.48 -26.66 3.07
N ALA A 822 9.73 -26.43 1.79
CA ALA A 822 9.28 -27.30 0.71
C ALA A 822 10.43 -27.53 -0.27
N VAL A 823 10.57 -28.75 -0.73
CA VAL A 823 11.57 -29.16 -1.71
C VAL A 823 10.87 -29.93 -2.83
N SER A 824 11.11 -29.51 -4.04
CA SER A 824 10.63 -30.21 -5.22
C SER A 824 11.74 -31.07 -5.83
N SER A 825 11.48 -32.35 -5.97
CA SER A 825 12.26 -33.32 -6.72
C SER A 825 11.35 -33.96 -7.77
N ILE A 826 10.72 -33.10 -8.59
CA ILE A 826 9.65 -33.54 -9.49
C ILE A 826 10.17 -34.46 -10.62
N SER A 827 11.46 -34.39 -10.96
CA SER A 827 12.12 -35.35 -11.85
C SER A 827 12.08 -36.76 -11.29
N SER A 828 12.02 -36.92 -9.95
CA SER A 828 11.82 -38.17 -9.23
C SER A 828 10.37 -38.41 -8.82
N GLY A 829 9.43 -37.55 -9.27
CA GLY A 829 8.00 -37.60 -8.99
C GLY A 829 7.63 -37.23 -7.56
N VAL A 830 8.41 -36.37 -6.84
CA VAL A 830 8.20 -36.11 -5.41
C VAL A 830 8.22 -34.60 -5.12
N ILE A 831 7.26 -34.14 -4.32
CA ILE A 831 7.32 -32.84 -3.60
C ILE A 831 7.19 -33.15 -2.11
N GLU A 832 8.13 -32.67 -1.30
CA GLU A 832 8.12 -32.82 0.15
C GLU A 832 8.08 -31.46 0.85
N ALA A 833 7.31 -31.36 1.94
CA ALA A 833 7.24 -30.17 2.77
C ALA A 833 7.25 -30.52 4.25
N ASN A 834 7.91 -29.67 5.04
CA ASN A 834 7.97 -29.77 6.49
C ASN A 834 7.36 -28.50 7.10
N VAL A 835 6.57 -28.70 8.15
CA VAL A 835 5.96 -27.62 8.93
C VAL A 835 6.20 -27.90 10.40
N GLU A 836 6.76 -26.92 11.11
CA GLU A 836 6.96 -26.99 12.55
C GLU A 836 6.53 -25.66 13.18
N CYS A 837 5.80 -25.77 14.31
CA CYS A 837 5.30 -24.61 15.05
C CYS A 837 5.70 -24.76 16.52
N HIS A 838 6.51 -23.81 17.01
CA HIS A 838 6.99 -23.77 18.38
C HIS A 838 6.14 -22.81 19.22
N SER A 839 5.08 -23.33 19.81
CA SER A 839 4.16 -22.52 20.62
C SER A 839 3.28 -23.38 21.53
N ASP A 840 2.89 -22.79 22.67
CA ASP A 840 1.85 -23.38 23.53
C ASP A 840 0.44 -23.29 22.92
N LYS A 841 0.25 -22.42 21.93
CA LYS A 841 -1.00 -22.24 21.19
C LYS A 841 -0.82 -22.59 19.72
N MET A 842 -0.84 -23.89 19.43
CA MET A 842 -0.73 -24.38 18.05
C MET A 842 -2.02 -24.19 17.24
N PRO A 843 -1.93 -24.12 15.91
CA PRO A 843 -3.10 -24.18 15.05
C PRO A 843 -3.78 -25.56 15.18
N ILE A 844 -5.11 -25.59 15.14
CA ILE A 844 -5.88 -26.86 15.13
C ILE A 844 -5.69 -27.58 13.79
N CYS A 845 -5.48 -26.83 12.73
CA CYS A 845 -5.36 -27.32 11.38
C CYS A 845 -4.24 -26.56 10.65
N VAL A 846 -3.45 -27.30 9.87
CA VAL A 846 -2.54 -26.70 8.89
C VAL A 846 -2.99 -27.13 7.49
N LYS A 847 -3.02 -26.15 6.59
CA LYS A 847 -3.29 -26.37 5.16
C LYS A 847 -2.08 -25.91 4.38
N ILE A 848 -1.48 -26.81 3.60
CA ILE A 848 -0.34 -26.50 2.78
C ILE A 848 -0.64 -26.80 1.33
N ARG A 849 -0.56 -25.76 0.48
CA ARG A 849 -0.74 -25.92 -0.97
C ARG A 849 0.60 -26.25 -1.62
N LEU A 850 0.63 -27.33 -2.38
CA LEU A 850 1.81 -27.82 -3.09
C LEU A 850 1.45 -28.11 -4.55
N PRO A 851 1.35 -27.06 -5.41
CA PRO A 851 0.92 -27.22 -6.79
C PRO A 851 1.98 -27.90 -7.64
N HIS A 852 1.58 -28.88 -8.45
CA HIS A 852 2.48 -29.47 -9.43
C HIS A 852 2.75 -28.49 -10.58
N PRO A 853 3.98 -28.29 -11.07
CA PRO A 853 4.29 -27.36 -12.16
C PRO A 853 3.45 -27.59 -13.43
N GLU A 854 3.12 -28.85 -13.74
CA GLU A 854 2.33 -29.26 -14.90
C GLU A 854 0.88 -29.64 -14.58
N ASN A 855 0.32 -29.19 -13.45
CA ASN A 855 -1.06 -29.51 -13.03
C ASN A 855 -1.36 -31.00 -12.82
N LYS A 856 -0.38 -31.85 -12.49
CA LYS A 856 -0.63 -33.25 -12.21
C LYS A 856 -1.21 -33.46 -10.82
N VAL A 857 -2.07 -34.46 -10.66
CA VAL A 857 -2.63 -34.87 -9.38
C VAL A 857 -1.70 -35.92 -8.76
N PRO A 858 -1.37 -35.86 -7.48
CA PRO A 858 -0.51 -36.86 -6.85
C PRO A 858 -1.20 -38.23 -6.82
N THR A 859 -0.42 -39.27 -7.10
CA THR A 859 -0.85 -40.66 -7.02
C THR A 859 -0.82 -41.18 -5.58
N LYS A 860 0.01 -40.60 -4.71
CA LYS A 860 0.10 -40.89 -3.29
C LYS A 860 0.31 -39.62 -2.48
N VAL A 861 -0.36 -39.54 -1.32
CA VAL A 861 -0.24 -38.43 -0.38
C VAL A 861 0.07 -39.00 1.02
N GLU A 862 1.08 -38.47 1.67
CA GLU A 862 1.47 -38.82 3.03
C GLU A 862 1.48 -37.52 3.89
N GLY A 863 1.12 -37.60 5.16
CA GLY A 863 1.13 -36.50 6.11
C GLY A 863 -0.17 -35.70 6.20
N GLY A 864 -1.24 -36.08 5.48
CA GLY A 864 -2.53 -35.42 5.55
C GLY A 864 -3.55 -35.87 4.50
N CYS A 865 -4.69 -35.20 4.44
CA CYS A 865 -5.73 -35.41 3.43
C CYS A 865 -5.59 -34.39 2.30
N TYR A 866 -5.70 -34.85 1.05
CA TYR A 866 -5.53 -33.98 -0.13
C TYR A 866 -6.86 -33.44 -0.66
N ASP A 867 -6.92 -32.12 -0.84
CA ASP A 867 -7.97 -31.41 -1.58
C ASP A 867 -7.47 -31.14 -3.00
N GLU A 868 -7.93 -31.94 -3.97
CA GLU A 868 -7.50 -31.86 -5.37
C GLU A 868 -7.83 -30.51 -6.01
N LYS A 869 -9.03 -29.96 -5.72
CA LYS A 869 -9.46 -28.66 -6.30
C LYS A 869 -8.57 -27.48 -5.88
N ARG A 870 -7.98 -27.58 -4.70
CA ARG A 870 -7.12 -26.55 -4.13
C ARG A 870 -5.65 -26.93 -4.11
N GLU A 871 -5.28 -28.09 -4.62
CA GLU A 871 -3.92 -28.63 -4.60
C GLU A 871 -3.29 -28.61 -3.20
N THR A 872 -4.12 -28.88 -2.17
CA THR A 872 -3.79 -28.57 -0.77
C THR A 872 -3.86 -29.82 0.09
N VAL A 873 -2.83 -30.05 0.90
CA VAL A 873 -2.82 -31.07 1.94
C VAL A 873 -3.35 -30.45 3.24
N ILE A 874 -4.34 -31.10 3.83
CA ILE A 874 -5.00 -30.72 5.08
C ILE A 874 -4.48 -31.63 6.20
N ILE A 875 -3.81 -31.05 7.17
CA ILE A 875 -3.25 -31.70 8.34
C ILE A 875 -4.15 -31.36 9.54
N LYS A 876 -4.89 -32.35 10.02
CA LYS A 876 -5.82 -32.16 11.14
C LYS A 876 -6.06 -33.50 11.88
N PRO A 877 -5.82 -33.57 13.20
CA PRO A 877 -5.22 -32.51 14.03
C PRO A 877 -3.76 -32.24 13.69
N PHE A 878 -3.28 -31.05 14.03
CA PHE A 878 -1.86 -30.72 13.94
C PHE A 878 -1.29 -30.69 15.36
N ASP A 879 -0.17 -31.38 15.58
CA ASP A 879 0.48 -31.60 16.87
C ASP A 879 1.85 -30.92 17.00
N GLY A 880 2.09 -29.88 16.22
CA GLY A 880 3.29 -29.05 16.27
C GLY A 880 4.32 -29.34 15.19
N LYS A 881 4.32 -30.54 14.59
CA LYS A 881 5.22 -30.90 13.48
C LYS A 881 4.57 -31.87 12.52
N SER A 882 4.79 -31.64 11.23
CA SER A 882 4.35 -32.59 10.19
C SER A 882 5.26 -32.58 8.98
N VAL A 883 5.38 -33.72 8.36
CA VAL A 883 6.04 -33.96 7.06
C VAL A 883 4.96 -34.36 6.08
N VAL A 884 4.88 -33.64 4.97
CA VAL A 884 3.97 -33.91 3.86
C VAL A 884 4.78 -34.39 2.67
N ARG A 885 4.34 -35.46 2.05
CA ARG A 885 4.98 -35.99 0.83
C ARG A 885 3.92 -36.29 -0.22
N LEU A 886 4.08 -35.66 -1.38
CA LEU A 886 3.28 -35.93 -2.57
C LEU A 886 4.12 -36.72 -3.55
N THR A 887 3.58 -37.84 -4.08
CA THR A 887 4.20 -38.63 -5.15
C THR A 887 3.31 -38.55 -6.40
N PHE A 888 3.89 -38.24 -7.54
CA PHE A 888 3.22 -38.04 -8.81
C PHE A 888 3.50 -39.17 -9.81
#